data_0129981f3895d43657beed0b3316e685
#
_entry.id   0129981f3895d43657beed0b3316e685
#
_cell.length_a   1.000
_cell.length_b   1.000
_cell.length_c   1.000
_cell.angle_alpha   90.00
_cell.angle_beta   90.00
_cell.angle_gamma   90.00
#
_symmetry.space_group_name_H-M   'P 1'
#
loop_
_entity.id
_entity.type
_entity.pdbx_description
1 polymer ?
#
loop_
_entity_poly.entity_id
_entity_poly.type
_entity_poly.pdbx_seq_one_letter_code
_entity_poly.pdbx_strand_id
1 'polypeptide(L)'
;VVKASRDARQEREARDAAERRLAEQHARELAARRALVRARQVAAVCTVLALLAIAAAVLAYFSERHAQRTQAVAEQARSQSERLLAYLADDFARELEVTGRLEALADFSKRQIDYFHALPAALKSPDSIRNAALALTHHARALRTLGDLDQGGRDAAEAIQLLEELRRGGDTSEATTRALAAACLARAQILDNRNDPQSLPLAERALALLKPLAEAPGASGAARRDYVSILTRLGFMQQKAREYEQAVRTENEAREIAAALGARDLTDLDMGAYYAEATAWLVTALYSTGQQALARTQAEDSFALCTRVLGRRPGHRVALHAQEILGSYLAGFALEDLDPLLSAQLSVRNEAISQTMLDLDPDNVVTLNNLGGNSVSAANAFWLAGHLQEAVRYNAKASEVTGRAAAHESSGDFLETHLLFTGFLALNQTMMGDAQGAAATLAKIRAIDLRLRKSDPAGSVGSVMGDVWQKAIAVQTGLLHGEFAATQRLARETLSEIAPATPRSGDESFGQALTVAALNHLLAIADYELGEFAAAEAAEELSLKSRKEFAAPGVSTDRDLGESSTWLAMAQAREGKLTAAAATLAPVLKMQRDLRARNKSDAWLPMELARALYAQSLIEPARAPALLKEAAQLLEGLTPAVRQLPEPQLWRARIARGPGHP
;
A
#
# COMPACT_ATOMS: atom_id res chain seq x y z
N VAL A 1 27.43 -19.77 45.21
CA VAL A 1 26.58 -19.78 44.00
C VAL A 1 25.29 -18.99 44.23
N VAL A 2 24.58 -19.16 45.36
CA VAL A 2 23.29 -18.51 45.64
C VAL A 2 23.39 -16.98 45.82
N LYS A 3 24.52 -16.47 46.35
CA LYS A 3 24.72 -15.02 46.54
C LYS A 3 25.00 -14.32 45.20
N ALA A 4 25.85 -14.92 44.36
CA ALA A 4 26.17 -14.40 43.04
C ALA A 4 24.95 -14.41 42.08
N SER A 5 24.01 -15.35 42.27
CA SER A 5 22.76 -15.40 41.52
C SER A 5 21.75 -14.32 41.94
N ARG A 6 21.77 -13.92 43.23
CA ARG A 6 20.93 -12.82 43.71
C ARG A 6 21.45 -11.45 43.26
N ASP A 7 22.76 -11.26 43.33
CA ASP A 7 23.40 -10.01 42.93
C ASP A 7 23.24 -9.77 41.42
N ALA A 8 23.40 -10.81 40.60
CA ALA A 8 23.15 -10.73 39.15
C ALA A 8 21.68 -10.50 38.78
N ARG A 9 20.75 -10.94 39.64
CA ARG A 9 19.31 -10.69 39.43
C ARG A 9 18.96 -9.25 39.83
N GLN A 10 19.51 -8.76 40.93
CA GLN A 10 19.35 -7.36 41.35
C GLN A 10 19.97 -6.36 40.37
N GLU A 11 21.14 -6.70 39.79
CA GLU A 11 21.73 -5.86 38.72
C GLU A 11 20.90 -5.83 37.44
N ARG A 12 20.29 -6.95 37.04
CA ARG A 12 19.35 -6.96 35.87
C ARG A 12 18.10 -6.17 36.17
N GLU A 13 17.48 -6.38 37.33
CA GLU A 13 16.29 -5.62 37.74
C GLU A 13 16.59 -4.12 37.88
N ALA A 14 17.81 -3.76 38.32
CA ALA A 14 18.26 -2.38 38.40
C ALA A 14 18.51 -1.77 37.00
N ARG A 15 19.07 -2.55 36.07
CA ARG A 15 19.24 -2.12 34.67
C ARG A 15 17.89 -1.94 33.94
N ASP A 16 17.01 -2.93 34.08
CA ASP A 16 15.67 -2.86 33.51
C ASP A 16 14.85 -1.69 34.10
N ALA A 17 15.02 -1.42 35.40
CA ALA A 17 14.40 -0.27 36.05
C ALA A 17 15.01 1.08 35.59
N ALA A 18 16.32 1.09 35.33
CA ALA A 18 17.01 2.27 34.79
C ALA A 18 16.61 2.54 33.34
N GLU A 19 16.52 1.50 32.52
CA GLU A 19 16.06 1.62 31.13
C GLU A 19 14.60 2.07 31.03
N ARG A 20 13.72 1.53 31.88
CA ARG A 20 12.33 1.99 31.98
C ARG A 20 12.24 3.45 32.42
N ARG A 21 13.03 3.86 33.40
CA ARG A 21 13.10 5.26 33.84
C ARG A 21 13.63 6.18 32.74
N LEU A 22 14.63 5.71 31.97
CA LEU A 22 15.15 6.47 30.83
C LEU A 22 14.12 6.57 29.70
N ALA A 23 13.44 5.47 29.39
CA ALA A 23 12.35 5.46 28.41
C ALA A 23 11.17 6.35 28.84
N GLU A 24 10.80 6.31 30.13
CA GLU A 24 9.78 7.19 30.70
C GLU A 24 10.22 8.67 30.71
N GLN A 25 11.50 8.94 30.96
CA GLN A 25 12.05 10.30 30.88
C GLN A 25 12.03 10.80 29.43
N HIS A 26 12.50 9.99 28.48
CA HIS A 26 12.39 10.35 27.05
C HIS A 26 10.95 10.52 26.58
N ALA A 27 10.02 9.66 27.02
CA ALA A 27 8.60 9.80 26.70
C ALA A 27 8.02 11.09 27.31
N ARG A 28 8.39 11.43 28.55
CA ARG A 28 7.99 12.69 29.24
C ARG A 28 8.62 13.92 28.58
N GLU A 29 9.89 13.83 28.17
CA GLU A 29 10.56 14.92 27.44
C GLU A 29 9.95 15.15 26.05
N LEU A 30 9.63 14.08 25.33
CA LEU A 30 8.92 14.15 24.04
C LEU A 30 7.49 14.68 24.22
N ALA A 31 6.78 14.23 25.25
CA ALA A 31 5.45 14.73 25.58
C ALA A 31 5.50 16.22 26.01
N ALA A 32 6.49 16.58 26.82
CA ALA A 32 6.69 17.97 27.24
C ALA A 32 7.08 18.89 26.07
N ARG A 33 7.97 18.43 25.16
CA ARG A 33 8.30 19.17 23.92
C ARG A 33 7.07 19.34 23.02
N ARG A 34 6.26 18.27 22.86
CA ARG A 34 5.00 18.35 22.09
C ARG A 34 3.99 19.30 22.74
N ALA A 35 3.85 19.25 24.06
CA ALA A 35 2.98 20.17 24.82
C ALA A 35 3.46 21.64 24.69
N LEU A 36 4.77 21.85 24.75
CA LEU A 36 5.38 23.17 24.63
C LEU A 36 5.25 23.76 23.21
N VAL A 37 5.37 22.90 22.19
CA VAL A 37 5.16 23.29 20.78
C VAL A 37 3.68 23.61 20.54
N ARG A 38 2.76 22.79 21.06
CA ARG A 38 1.31 23.08 20.99
C ARG A 38 0.94 24.37 21.72
N ALA A 39 1.47 24.58 22.93
CA ALA A 39 1.23 25.80 23.70
C ALA A 39 1.76 27.06 22.97
N ARG A 40 2.96 26.99 22.37
CA ARG A 40 3.51 28.08 21.55
C ARG A 40 2.70 28.33 20.28
N GLN A 41 2.21 27.29 19.62
CA GLN A 41 1.38 27.42 18.42
C GLN A 41 0.01 28.02 18.73
N VAL A 42 -0.66 27.54 19.80
CA VAL A 42 -1.92 28.12 20.27
C VAL A 42 -1.72 29.58 20.75
N ALA A 43 -0.66 29.83 21.50
CA ALA A 43 -0.33 31.21 21.93
C ALA A 43 -0.03 32.10 20.73
N ALA A 44 0.70 31.63 19.70
CA ALA A 44 0.97 32.39 18.49
C ALA A 44 -0.32 32.69 17.69
N VAL A 45 -1.21 31.72 17.56
CA VAL A 45 -2.52 31.89 16.91
C VAL A 45 -3.42 32.82 17.72
N CYS A 46 -3.47 32.66 19.05
CA CYS A 46 -4.23 33.55 19.93
C CYS A 46 -3.64 34.97 19.93
N THR A 47 -2.31 35.12 19.88
CA THR A 47 -1.64 36.43 19.78
C THR A 47 -1.90 37.06 18.42
N VAL A 48 -1.92 36.30 17.33
CA VAL A 48 -2.28 36.77 15.99
C VAL A 48 -3.75 37.18 15.92
N LEU A 49 -4.65 36.35 16.50
CA LEU A 49 -6.07 36.69 16.59
C LEU A 49 -6.34 37.88 17.49
N ALA A 50 -5.58 38.01 18.60
CA ALA A 50 -5.63 39.19 19.45
C ALA A 50 -5.03 40.44 18.75
N LEU A 51 -3.94 40.25 17.98
CA LEU A 51 -3.38 41.31 17.12
C LEU A 51 -4.36 41.73 16.02
N LEU A 52 -5.07 40.74 15.43
CA LEU A 52 -6.13 41.01 14.45
C LEU A 52 -7.36 41.70 15.10
N ALA A 53 -7.73 41.25 16.31
CA ALA A 53 -8.83 41.89 17.06
C ALA A 53 -8.46 43.32 17.52
N ILE A 54 -7.21 43.51 17.92
CA ILE A 54 -6.69 44.87 18.29
C ILE A 54 -6.60 45.75 17.04
N ALA A 55 -6.14 45.24 15.89
CA ALA A 55 -6.11 45.97 14.62
C ALA A 55 -7.52 46.41 14.18
N ALA A 56 -8.51 45.49 14.32
CA ALA A 56 -9.90 45.80 14.04
C ALA A 56 -10.50 46.85 14.98
N ALA A 57 -10.19 46.76 16.28
CA ALA A 57 -10.65 47.75 17.27
C ALA A 57 -10.01 49.14 17.06
N VAL A 58 -8.73 49.19 16.68
CA VAL A 58 -8.01 50.42 16.33
C VAL A 58 -8.56 51.02 15.03
N LEU A 59 -8.86 50.22 14.02
CA LEU A 59 -9.47 50.65 12.76
C LEU A 59 -10.88 51.24 12.98
N ALA A 60 -11.70 50.65 13.83
CA ALA A 60 -13.03 51.16 14.17
C ALA A 60 -12.94 52.51 14.93
N TYR A 61 -11.96 52.69 15.78
CA TYR A 61 -11.74 53.93 16.54
C TYR A 61 -11.22 55.09 15.69
N PHE A 62 -10.39 54.79 14.67
CA PHE A 62 -9.84 55.83 13.80
C PHE A 62 -10.74 56.22 12.63
N SER A 63 -11.70 55.36 12.22
CA SER A 63 -12.62 55.64 11.12
C SER A 63 -13.56 56.81 11.39
N GLU A 64 -13.82 57.10 12.65
CA GLU A 64 -14.73 58.18 13.05
C GLU A 64 -14.09 59.59 13.02
N ARG A 65 -12.77 59.69 13.03
CA ARG A 65 -12.09 61.01 13.21
C ARG A 65 -11.24 61.52 12.03
N HIS A 66 -10.89 60.70 11.09
CA HIS A 66 -9.99 61.15 10.00
C HIS A 66 -10.29 60.47 8.66
N ALA A 67 -11.41 60.78 8.05
CA ALA A 67 -11.90 60.10 6.83
C ALA A 67 -10.96 60.17 5.60
N GLN A 68 -10.08 61.13 5.49
CA GLN A 68 -9.20 61.24 4.31
C GLN A 68 -7.72 60.84 4.54
N ARG A 69 -7.19 60.95 5.71
CA ARG A 69 -5.82 60.46 6.04
C ARG A 69 -5.82 58.99 6.46
N THR A 70 -6.95 58.48 6.89
CA THR A 70 -7.12 57.13 7.41
C THR A 70 -7.25 56.07 6.32
N GLN A 71 -7.68 56.43 5.12
CA GLN A 71 -7.84 55.48 4.03
C GLN A 71 -6.49 54.83 3.61
N ALA A 72 -5.44 55.65 3.48
CA ALA A 72 -4.10 55.15 3.10
C ALA A 72 -3.43 54.32 4.22
N VAL A 73 -3.63 54.72 5.50
CA VAL A 73 -3.10 53.96 6.65
C VAL A 73 -3.89 52.65 6.87
N ALA A 74 -5.20 52.72 6.68
CA ALA A 74 -6.06 51.55 6.74
C ALA A 74 -5.73 50.53 5.60
N GLU A 75 -5.46 51.04 4.42
CA GLU A 75 -5.06 50.23 3.25
C GLU A 75 -3.67 49.59 3.44
N GLN A 76 -2.74 50.31 4.04
CA GLN A 76 -1.41 49.78 4.37
C GLN A 76 -1.45 48.73 5.49
N ALA A 77 -2.23 48.95 6.56
CA ALA A 77 -2.42 48.00 7.64
C ALA A 77 -3.15 46.72 7.12
N ARG A 78 -4.12 46.88 6.24
CA ARG A 78 -4.82 45.80 5.55
C ARG A 78 -3.87 44.99 4.67
N SER A 79 -3.06 45.66 3.85
CA SER A 79 -2.05 44.99 3.01
C SER A 79 -1.04 44.18 3.84
N GLN A 80 -0.64 44.68 5.01
CA GLN A 80 0.24 43.95 5.93
C GLN A 80 -0.47 42.77 6.59
N SER A 81 -1.74 42.91 6.97
CA SER A 81 -2.54 41.82 7.53
C SER A 81 -2.84 40.74 6.47
N GLU A 82 -3.16 41.13 5.24
CA GLU A 82 -3.35 40.23 4.11
C GLU A 82 -2.05 39.46 3.74
N ARG A 83 -0.88 40.15 3.84
CA ARG A 83 0.43 39.49 3.64
C ARG A 83 0.73 38.47 4.76
N LEU A 84 0.40 38.80 6.02
CA LEU A 84 0.56 37.87 7.13
C LEU A 84 -0.38 36.68 7.00
N LEU A 85 -1.63 36.88 6.60
CA LEU A 85 -2.58 35.81 6.33
C LEU A 85 -2.15 34.97 5.12
N ALA A 86 -1.58 35.60 4.08
CA ALA A 86 -1.01 34.87 2.93
C ALA A 86 0.18 34.01 3.35
N TYR A 87 1.10 34.56 4.18
CA TYR A 87 2.21 33.78 4.73
C TYR A 87 1.73 32.58 5.55
N LEU A 88 0.77 32.81 6.44
CA LEU A 88 0.18 31.74 7.25
C LEU A 88 -0.59 30.71 6.41
N ALA A 89 -1.25 31.15 5.34
CA ALA A 89 -2.01 30.29 4.46
C ALA A 89 -1.12 29.38 3.56
N ASP A 90 0.05 29.83 3.17
CA ASP A 90 0.94 29.07 2.29
C ASP A 90 2.07 28.36 3.07
N ASP A 91 2.94 29.10 3.75
CA ASP A 91 4.13 28.53 4.39
C ASP A 91 3.80 27.71 5.64
N PHE A 92 2.93 28.22 6.52
CA PHE A 92 2.54 27.51 7.74
C PHE A 92 1.65 26.30 7.45
N ALA A 93 0.71 26.43 6.51
CA ALA A 93 -0.13 25.30 6.07
C ALA A 93 0.74 24.19 5.46
N ARG A 94 1.74 24.55 4.65
CA ARG A 94 2.70 23.59 4.09
C ARG A 94 3.54 22.89 5.16
N GLU A 95 3.97 23.62 6.21
CA GLU A 95 4.70 23.01 7.32
C GLU A 95 3.83 22.02 8.11
N LEU A 96 2.56 22.34 8.35
CA LEU A 96 1.59 21.42 8.97
C LEU A 96 1.37 20.18 8.09
N GLU A 97 1.27 20.34 6.78
CA GLU A 97 1.12 19.24 5.84
C GLU A 97 2.36 18.33 5.82
N VAL A 98 3.55 18.92 5.76
CA VAL A 98 4.84 18.18 5.77
C VAL A 98 5.07 17.46 7.08
N THR A 99 4.63 18.03 8.21
CA THR A 99 4.75 17.42 9.54
C THR A 99 3.62 16.45 9.88
N GLY A 100 2.61 16.30 9.01
CA GLY A 100 1.51 15.35 9.19
C GLY A 100 0.42 15.77 10.18
N ARG A 101 0.37 17.03 10.57
CA ARG A 101 -0.64 17.54 11.49
C ARG A 101 -1.93 17.91 10.75
N LEU A 102 -2.57 16.91 10.16
CA LEU A 102 -3.68 17.11 9.23
C LEU A 102 -4.95 17.66 9.90
N GLU A 103 -5.26 17.22 11.11
CA GLU A 103 -6.37 17.82 11.89
C GLU A 103 -6.13 19.31 12.20
N ALA A 104 -4.89 19.65 12.62
CA ALA A 104 -4.53 21.02 12.85
C ALA A 104 -4.57 21.86 11.57
N LEU A 105 -4.18 21.26 10.43
CA LEU A 105 -4.29 21.89 9.12
C LEU A 105 -5.75 22.12 8.73
N ALA A 106 -6.62 21.13 8.92
CA ALA A 106 -8.05 21.22 8.65
C ALA A 106 -8.71 22.33 9.50
N ASP A 107 -8.50 22.30 10.82
CA ASP A 107 -9.02 23.32 11.73
C ASP A 107 -8.54 24.74 11.40
N PHE A 108 -7.25 24.87 11.11
CA PHE A 108 -6.65 26.15 10.74
C PHE A 108 -7.23 26.68 9.43
N SER A 109 -7.27 25.85 8.39
CA SER A 109 -7.81 26.22 7.09
C SER A 109 -9.30 26.55 7.19
N LYS A 110 -10.08 25.79 7.96
CA LYS A 110 -11.50 26.08 8.21
C LYS A 110 -11.70 27.46 8.82
N ARG A 111 -10.92 27.84 9.83
CA ARG A 111 -10.99 29.19 10.44
C ARG A 111 -10.69 30.30 9.43
N GLN A 112 -9.74 30.07 8.52
CA GLN A 112 -9.45 31.01 7.44
C GLN A 112 -10.63 31.13 6.47
N ILE A 113 -11.24 30.00 6.08
CA ILE A 113 -12.42 29.96 5.21
C ILE A 113 -13.57 30.73 5.87
N ASP A 114 -13.87 30.48 7.15
CA ASP A 114 -14.92 31.15 7.90
C ASP A 114 -14.68 32.68 7.97
N TYR A 115 -13.42 33.10 8.17
CA TYR A 115 -13.03 34.51 8.13
C TYR A 115 -13.32 35.16 6.75
N PHE A 116 -12.92 34.50 5.65
CA PHE A 116 -13.13 35.02 4.30
C PHE A 116 -14.61 35.05 3.91
N HIS A 117 -15.41 34.10 4.36
CA HIS A 117 -16.85 34.11 4.14
C HIS A 117 -17.54 35.25 4.89
N ALA A 118 -17.05 35.61 6.09
CA ALA A 118 -17.55 36.71 6.88
C ALA A 118 -17.15 38.11 6.34
N LEU A 119 -16.19 38.17 5.38
CA LEU A 119 -15.77 39.45 4.79
C LEU A 119 -16.88 40.06 3.92
N PRO A 120 -17.23 41.35 4.14
CA PRO A 120 -18.13 42.07 3.25
C PRO A 120 -17.62 42.09 1.80
N ALA A 121 -18.53 42.01 0.82
CA ALA A 121 -18.18 41.97 -0.60
C ALA A 121 -17.28 43.15 -1.05
N ALA A 122 -17.51 44.34 -0.49
CA ALA A 122 -16.70 45.54 -0.77
C ALA A 122 -15.24 45.45 -0.28
N LEU A 123 -14.93 44.45 0.59
CA LEU A 123 -13.59 44.22 1.13
C LEU A 123 -12.92 42.98 0.48
N LYS A 124 -13.56 42.28 -0.45
CA LYS A 124 -12.98 41.15 -1.16
C LYS A 124 -12.04 41.64 -2.26
N SER A 125 -10.75 41.67 -1.98
CA SER A 125 -9.70 41.97 -2.97
C SER A 125 -9.32 40.68 -3.76
N PRO A 126 -8.68 40.81 -4.93
CA PRO A 126 -8.12 39.65 -5.63
C PRO A 126 -7.21 38.79 -4.74
N ASP A 127 -6.40 39.39 -3.89
CA ASP A 127 -5.53 38.68 -2.95
C ASP A 127 -6.32 37.93 -1.87
N SER A 128 -7.38 38.56 -1.31
CA SER A 128 -8.22 37.91 -0.31
C SER A 128 -8.97 36.70 -0.90
N ILE A 129 -9.46 36.81 -2.14
CA ILE A 129 -10.12 35.70 -2.85
C ILE A 129 -9.12 34.56 -3.12
N ARG A 130 -7.88 34.89 -3.53
CA ARG A 130 -6.82 33.90 -3.74
C ARG A 130 -6.46 33.19 -2.44
N ASN A 131 -6.33 33.92 -1.34
CA ASN A 131 -6.04 33.35 -0.02
C ASN A 131 -7.18 32.44 0.47
N ALA A 132 -8.45 32.80 0.21
CA ALA A 132 -9.59 31.94 0.48
C ALA A 132 -9.52 30.62 -0.31
N ALA A 133 -9.21 30.72 -1.60
CA ALA A 133 -9.06 29.53 -2.45
C ALA A 133 -7.89 28.63 -2.03
N LEU A 134 -6.78 29.20 -1.56
CA LEU A 134 -5.67 28.44 -0.98
C LEU A 134 -6.09 27.73 0.31
N ALA A 135 -6.80 28.42 1.21
CA ALA A 135 -7.32 27.82 2.44
C ALA A 135 -8.29 26.67 2.14
N LEU A 136 -9.22 26.85 1.17
CA LEU A 136 -10.11 25.79 0.69
C LEU A 136 -9.33 24.60 0.11
N THR A 137 -8.25 24.87 -0.64
CA THR A 137 -7.40 23.82 -1.23
C THR A 137 -6.68 23.01 -0.13
N HIS A 138 -6.11 23.67 0.88
CA HIS A 138 -5.46 23.01 2.00
C HIS A 138 -6.46 22.22 2.86
N HIS A 139 -7.64 22.77 3.10
CA HIS A 139 -8.72 22.07 3.80
C HIS A 139 -9.16 20.82 3.04
N ALA A 140 -9.37 20.92 1.73
CA ALA A 140 -9.71 19.80 0.88
C ALA A 140 -8.65 18.69 0.91
N ARG A 141 -7.35 19.04 0.88
CA ARG A 141 -6.24 18.08 0.96
C ARG A 141 -6.16 17.39 2.33
N ALA A 142 -6.37 18.15 3.41
CA ALA A 142 -6.44 17.59 4.75
C ALA A 142 -7.62 16.62 4.90
N LEU A 143 -8.82 17.03 4.48
CA LEU A 143 -10.04 16.22 4.54
C LEU A 143 -9.94 14.96 3.68
N ARG A 144 -9.29 15.03 2.51
CA ARG A 144 -9.02 13.85 1.69
C ARG A 144 -8.28 12.76 2.48
N THR A 145 -7.29 13.16 3.25
CA THR A 145 -6.48 12.21 4.04
C THR A 145 -7.20 11.77 5.32
N LEU A 146 -8.06 12.63 5.88
CA LEU A 146 -8.93 12.31 7.02
C LEU A 146 -10.19 11.52 6.63
N GLY A 147 -10.42 11.26 5.34
CA GLY A 147 -11.53 10.44 4.84
C GLY A 147 -12.82 11.22 4.51
N ASP A 148 -12.94 12.51 4.81
CA ASP A 148 -14.11 13.30 4.41
C ASP A 148 -13.99 13.80 2.96
N LEU A 149 -14.16 12.86 2.02
CA LEU A 149 -14.07 13.12 0.59
C LEU A 149 -15.20 14.03 0.08
N ASP A 150 -16.36 14.05 0.76
CA ASP A 150 -17.50 14.85 0.34
C ASP A 150 -17.27 16.34 0.61
N GLN A 151 -16.87 16.70 1.81
CA GLN A 151 -16.55 18.08 2.12
C GLN A 151 -15.31 18.53 1.38
N GLY A 152 -14.24 17.72 1.37
CA GLY A 152 -13.04 18.03 0.60
C GLY A 152 -13.31 18.27 -0.88
N GLY A 153 -14.22 17.49 -1.49
CA GLY A 153 -14.65 17.68 -2.88
C GLY A 153 -15.38 18.99 -3.11
N ARG A 154 -16.25 19.41 -2.18
CA ARG A 154 -16.94 20.71 -2.25
C ARG A 154 -15.96 21.87 -2.15
N ASP A 155 -15.04 21.80 -1.18
CA ASP A 155 -14.04 22.86 -0.94
C ASP A 155 -13.11 23.04 -2.14
N ALA A 156 -12.62 21.95 -2.71
CA ALA A 156 -11.76 22.01 -3.90
C ALA A 156 -12.54 22.59 -5.11
N ALA A 157 -13.83 22.27 -5.26
CA ALA A 157 -14.66 22.83 -6.31
C ALA A 157 -14.88 24.34 -6.14
N GLU A 158 -15.15 24.81 -4.92
CA GLU A 158 -15.29 26.22 -4.59
C GLU A 158 -13.97 26.96 -4.84
N ALA A 159 -12.82 26.39 -4.44
CA ALA A 159 -11.51 26.97 -4.72
C ALA A 159 -11.28 27.19 -6.22
N ILE A 160 -11.59 26.19 -7.04
CA ILE A 160 -11.49 26.28 -8.51
C ILE A 160 -12.40 27.40 -9.03
N GLN A 161 -13.65 27.45 -8.57
CA GLN A 161 -14.61 28.46 -9.02
C GLN A 161 -14.11 29.89 -8.70
N LEU A 162 -13.66 30.14 -7.48
CA LEU A 162 -13.13 31.46 -7.07
C LEU A 162 -11.93 31.88 -7.94
N LEU A 163 -11.00 30.98 -8.22
CA LEU A 163 -9.81 31.27 -9.02
C LEU A 163 -10.13 31.44 -10.52
N GLU A 164 -11.11 30.71 -11.04
CA GLU A 164 -11.59 30.93 -12.41
C GLU A 164 -12.32 32.27 -12.55
N GLU A 165 -13.05 32.70 -11.54
CA GLU A 165 -13.68 34.02 -11.51
C GLU A 165 -12.62 35.13 -11.49
N LEU A 166 -11.55 35.00 -10.69
CA LEU A 166 -10.41 35.91 -10.72
C LEU A 166 -9.76 35.99 -12.10
N ARG A 167 -9.53 34.85 -12.74
CA ARG A 167 -8.93 34.81 -14.10
C ARG A 167 -9.84 35.43 -15.16
N ARG A 168 -11.15 35.21 -15.07
CA ARG A 168 -12.13 35.87 -15.94
C ARG A 168 -12.18 37.40 -15.70
N GLY A 169 -11.89 37.83 -14.47
CA GLY A 169 -11.72 39.23 -14.10
C GLY A 169 -10.38 39.86 -14.55
N GLY A 170 -9.51 39.09 -15.21
CA GLY A 170 -8.23 39.56 -15.77
C GLY A 170 -6.99 39.25 -14.95
N ASP A 171 -7.10 38.60 -13.76
CA ASP A 171 -5.93 38.19 -12.96
C ASP A 171 -5.32 36.88 -13.52
N THR A 172 -4.36 37.02 -14.42
CA THR A 172 -3.57 35.93 -14.98
C THR A 172 -2.19 35.80 -14.35
N SER A 173 -2.00 36.33 -13.13
CA SER A 173 -0.73 36.29 -12.42
C SER A 173 -0.24 34.85 -12.19
N GLU A 174 1.08 34.68 -12.01
CA GLU A 174 1.70 33.40 -11.63
C GLU A 174 1.04 32.85 -10.36
N ALA A 175 0.82 33.68 -9.35
CA ALA A 175 0.23 33.27 -8.08
C ALA A 175 -1.18 32.69 -8.25
N THR A 176 -2.06 33.35 -9.03
CA THR A 176 -3.42 32.85 -9.31
C THR A 176 -3.40 31.58 -10.17
N THR A 177 -2.50 31.50 -11.13
CA THR A 177 -2.36 30.29 -11.97
C THR A 177 -1.85 29.09 -11.16
N ARG A 178 -0.87 29.29 -10.27
CA ARG A 178 -0.36 28.25 -9.37
C ARG A 178 -1.44 27.78 -8.39
N ALA A 179 -2.17 28.70 -7.78
CA ALA A 179 -3.28 28.37 -6.88
C ALA A 179 -4.36 27.54 -7.59
N LEU A 180 -4.74 27.90 -8.84
CA LEU A 180 -5.72 27.16 -9.63
C LEU A 180 -5.23 25.75 -9.97
N ALA A 181 -3.97 25.61 -10.33
CA ALA A 181 -3.39 24.29 -10.60
C ALA A 181 -3.38 23.42 -9.33
N ALA A 182 -3.04 23.99 -8.17
CA ALA A 182 -3.08 23.28 -6.88
C ALA A 182 -4.51 22.83 -6.51
N ALA A 183 -5.52 23.70 -6.71
CA ALA A 183 -6.93 23.36 -6.47
C ALA A 183 -7.44 22.26 -7.43
N CYS A 184 -7.08 22.33 -8.72
CA CYS A 184 -7.39 21.28 -9.69
C CYS A 184 -6.77 19.94 -9.28
N LEU A 185 -5.49 19.93 -8.86
CA LEU A 185 -4.84 18.71 -8.38
C LEU A 185 -5.51 18.15 -7.13
N ALA A 186 -5.83 18.99 -6.13
CA ALA A 186 -6.52 18.54 -4.92
C ALA A 186 -7.85 17.87 -5.23
N ARG A 187 -8.64 18.47 -6.14
CA ARG A 187 -9.90 17.87 -6.59
C ARG A 187 -9.67 16.58 -7.39
N ALA A 188 -8.67 16.55 -8.28
CA ALA A 188 -8.29 15.35 -9.02
C ALA A 188 -7.97 14.16 -8.08
N GLN A 189 -7.21 14.41 -7.02
CA GLN A 189 -6.86 13.40 -6.03
C GLN A 189 -8.08 12.88 -5.25
N ILE A 190 -9.06 13.75 -4.94
CA ILE A 190 -10.31 13.33 -4.30
C ILE A 190 -11.16 12.47 -5.25
N LEU A 191 -11.24 12.84 -6.52
CA LEU A 191 -11.92 12.05 -7.54
C LEU A 191 -11.23 10.70 -7.78
N ASP A 192 -9.89 10.67 -7.74
CA ASP A 192 -9.10 9.45 -7.84
C ASP A 192 -9.38 8.47 -6.69
N ASN A 193 -9.53 8.97 -5.46
CA ASN A 193 -9.92 8.15 -4.31
C ASN A 193 -11.33 7.54 -4.48
N ARG A 194 -12.18 8.13 -5.36
CA ARG A 194 -13.52 7.62 -5.69
C ARG A 194 -13.55 6.79 -6.98
N ASN A 195 -12.40 6.54 -7.58
CA ASN A 195 -12.27 5.92 -8.90
C ASN A 195 -13.10 6.65 -9.98
N ASP A 196 -13.27 7.99 -9.87
CA ASP A 196 -13.99 8.81 -10.83
C ASP A 196 -13.10 9.06 -12.07
N PRO A 197 -13.59 8.76 -13.29
CA PRO A 197 -12.82 8.93 -14.52
C PRO A 197 -12.41 10.37 -14.83
N GLN A 198 -13.00 11.36 -14.16
CA GLN A 198 -12.62 12.78 -14.32
C GLN A 198 -11.33 13.14 -13.56
N SER A 199 -10.78 12.24 -12.74
CA SER A 199 -9.57 12.48 -11.96
C SER A 199 -8.37 12.79 -12.86
N LEU A 200 -8.09 11.96 -13.84
CA LEU A 200 -6.94 12.09 -14.74
C LEU A 200 -7.03 13.37 -15.62
N PRO A 201 -8.14 13.65 -16.34
CA PRO A 201 -8.28 14.90 -17.10
C PRO A 201 -8.10 16.17 -16.26
N LEU A 202 -8.50 16.15 -15.00
CA LEU A 202 -8.36 17.31 -14.11
C LEU A 202 -6.91 17.50 -13.63
N ALA A 203 -6.16 16.42 -13.41
CA ALA A 203 -4.74 16.47 -13.13
C ALA A 203 -3.93 16.95 -14.34
N GLU A 204 -4.27 16.49 -15.54
CA GLU A 204 -3.71 17.01 -16.81
C GLU A 204 -3.98 18.50 -17.01
N ARG A 205 -5.17 18.95 -16.65
CA ARG A 205 -5.50 20.38 -16.65
C ARG A 205 -4.60 21.17 -15.69
N ALA A 206 -4.36 20.65 -14.47
CA ALA A 206 -3.46 21.28 -13.52
C ALA A 206 -2.04 21.40 -14.10
N LEU A 207 -1.55 20.36 -14.77
CA LEU A 207 -0.25 20.36 -15.44
C LEU A 207 -0.19 21.40 -16.57
N ALA A 208 -1.21 21.43 -17.44
CA ALA A 208 -1.29 22.36 -18.55
C ALA A 208 -1.30 23.84 -18.11
N LEU A 209 -1.85 24.14 -16.94
CA LEU A 209 -1.82 25.49 -16.35
C LEU A 209 -0.40 25.91 -15.94
N LEU A 210 0.41 24.99 -15.40
CA LEU A 210 1.76 25.30 -14.90
C LEU A 210 2.85 25.20 -15.95
N LYS A 211 2.67 24.39 -16.97
CA LYS A 211 3.69 24.13 -18.00
C LYS A 211 4.28 25.42 -18.60
N PRO A 212 3.49 26.39 -19.06
CA PRO A 212 4.05 27.64 -19.58
C PRO A 212 4.85 28.45 -18.57
N LEU A 213 4.49 28.36 -17.27
CA LEU A 213 5.19 29.06 -16.19
C LEU A 213 6.49 28.35 -15.83
N ALA A 214 6.53 27.02 -15.83
CA ALA A 214 7.70 26.25 -15.45
C ALA A 214 8.77 26.22 -16.55
N GLU A 215 8.37 26.25 -17.82
CA GLU A 215 9.25 26.21 -19.00
C GLU A 215 9.72 27.59 -19.44
N ALA A 216 9.14 28.68 -18.93
CA ALA A 216 9.52 30.03 -19.31
C ALA A 216 11.00 30.33 -19.00
N PRO A 217 11.71 31.08 -19.86
CA PRO A 217 13.03 31.60 -19.50
C PRO A 217 12.95 32.44 -18.22
N GLY A 218 13.70 32.03 -17.19
CA GLY A 218 13.66 32.70 -15.87
C GLY A 218 12.49 32.27 -14.97
N ALA A 219 11.84 31.15 -15.26
CA ALA A 219 10.79 30.58 -14.42
C ALA A 219 11.17 30.54 -12.94
N SER A 220 10.22 30.90 -12.07
CA SER A 220 10.44 30.87 -10.63
C SER A 220 10.72 29.46 -10.12
N GLY A 221 11.57 29.32 -9.10
CA GLY A 221 11.79 28.02 -8.46
C GLY A 221 10.49 27.43 -7.88
N ALA A 222 9.56 28.29 -7.46
CA ALA A 222 8.27 27.90 -6.94
C ALA A 222 7.37 27.25 -8.03
N ALA A 223 7.27 27.87 -9.22
CA ALA A 223 6.50 27.31 -10.33
C ALA A 223 7.05 25.95 -10.78
N ARG A 224 8.39 25.82 -10.83
CA ARG A 224 9.03 24.54 -11.17
C ARG A 224 8.80 23.46 -10.11
N ARG A 225 8.84 23.81 -8.81
CA ARG A 225 8.55 22.87 -7.73
C ARG A 225 7.10 22.36 -7.79
N ASP A 226 6.14 23.29 -7.98
CA ASP A 226 4.72 22.91 -8.11
C ASP A 226 4.50 22.02 -9.35
N TYR A 227 5.18 22.31 -10.45
CA TYR A 227 5.12 21.51 -11.68
C TYR A 227 5.64 20.08 -11.46
N VAL A 228 6.78 19.91 -10.77
CA VAL A 228 7.32 18.60 -10.38
C VAL A 228 6.32 17.84 -9.51
N SER A 229 5.73 18.50 -8.51
CA SER A 229 4.73 17.87 -7.64
C SER A 229 3.50 17.37 -8.42
N ILE A 230 3.02 18.14 -9.40
CA ILE A 230 1.88 17.74 -10.23
C ILE A 230 2.26 16.59 -11.15
N LEU A 231 3.44 16.64 -11.80
CA LEU A 231 3.93 15.54 -12.64
C LEU A 231 3.98 14.21 -11.86
N THR A 232 4.56 14.22 -10.67
CA THR A 232 4.66 13.03 -9.81
C THR A 232 3.27 12.46 -9.46
N ARG A 233 2.29 13.31 -9.18
CA ARG A 233 0.92 12.84 -8.90
C ARG A 233 0.18 12.36 -10.15
N LEU A 234 0.41 13.02 -11.29
CA LEU A 234 -0.14 12.60 -12.58
C LEU A 234 0.41 11.23 -12.98
N GLY A 235 1.72 11.02 -12.86
CA GLY A 235 2.35 9.72 -13.15
C GLY A 235 1.76 8.59 -12.31
N PHE A 236 1.52 8.82 -11.01
CA PHE A 236 0.79 7.87 -10.15
C PHE A 236 -0.63 7.57 -10.69
N MET A 237 -1.41 8.60 -11.07
CA MET A 237 -2.77 8.41 -11.60
C MET A 237 -2.76 7.65 -12.94
N GLN A 238 -1.77 7.93 -13.81
CA GLN A 238 -1.58 7.20 -15.06
C GLN A 238 -1.27 5.72 -14.82
N GLN A 239 -0.51 5.38 -13.77
CA GLN A 239 -0.27 3.99 -13.38
C GLN A 239 -1.55 3.28 -12.93
N LYS A 240 -2.38 3.94 -12.10
CA LYS A 240 -3.70 3.39 -11.72
C LYS A 240 -4.59 3.15 -12.95
N ALA A 241 -4.50 4.03 -13.94
CA ALA A 241 -5.18 3.87 -15.23
C ALA A 241 -4.53 2.84 -16.15
N ARG A 242 -3.43 2.20 -15.73
CA ARG A 242 -2.59 1.26 -16.51
C ARG A 242 -1.93 1.89 -17.75
N GLU A 243 -1.78 3.20 -17.78
CA GLU A 243 -1.07 3.95 -18.82
C GLU A 243 0.45 3.99 -18.52
N TYR A 244 1.06 2.82 -18.33
CA TYR A 244 2.43 2.68 -17.81
C TYR A 244 3.50 3.40 -18.64
N GLU A 245 3.41 3.35 -19.98
CA GLU A 245 4.37 4.04 -20.85
C GLU A 245 4.30 5.57 -20.71
N GLN A 246 3.09 6.09 -20.48
CA GLN A 246 2.89 7.51 -20.25
C GLN A 246 3.39 7.90 -18.86
N ALA A 247 3.13 7.09 -17.85
CA ALA A 247 3.66 7.25 -16.50
C ALA A 247 5.20 7.31 -16.51
N VAL A 248 5.88 6.40 -17.24
CA VAL A 248 7.34 6.43 -17.39
C VAL A 248 7.84 7.75 -17.95
N ARG A 249 7.18 8.32 -18.96
CA ARG A 249 7.55 9.62 -19.53
C ARG A 249 7.36 10.75 -18.52
N THR A 250 6.20 10.77 -17.88
CA THR A 250 5.82 11.80 -16.90
C THR A 250 6.76 11.81 -15.69
N GLU A 251 7.09 10.63 -15.14
CA GLU A 251 8.00 10.53 -14.00
C GLU A 251 9.46 10.87 -14.35
N ASN A 252 9.91 10.53 -15.54
CA ASN A 252 11.24 10.95 -15.99
C ASN A 252 11.32 12.47 -16.14
N GLU A 253 10.30 13.13 -16.69
CA GLU A 253 10.23 14.60 -16.78
C GLU A 253 10.29 15.23 -15.36
N ALA A 254 9.53 14.70 -14.40
CA ALA A 254 9.57 15.16 -13.01
C ALA A 254 10.99 15.06 -12.42
N ARG A 255 11.65 13.93 -12.63
CA ARG A 255 13.02 13.66 -12.14
C ARG A 255 14.07 14.60 -12.75
N GLU A 256 14.00 14.85 -14.05
CA GLU A 256 14.94 15.74 -14.74
C GLU A 256 14.84 17.16 -14.18
N ILE A 257 13.64 17.67 -14.01
CA ILE A 257 13.41 19.01 -13.46
C ILE A 257 13.84 19.07 -11.98
N ALA A 258 13.48 18.08 -11.17
CA ALA A 258 13.89 18.00 -9.76
C ALA A 258 15.42 17.94 -9.62
N ALA A 259 16.11 17.17 -10.49
CA ALA A 259 17.57 17.10 -10.51
C ALA A 259 18.20 18.47 -10.82
N ALA A 260 17.65 19.21 -11.77
CA ALA A 260 18.10 20.55 -12.11
C ALA A 260 17.88 21.58 -10.97
N LEU A 261 16.96 21.30 -10.05
CA LEU A 261 16.67 22.11 -8.87
C LEU A 261 17.46 21.68 -7.61
N GLY A 262 18.47 20.82 -7.74
CA GLY A 262 19.35 20.45 -6.64
C GLY A 262 18.93 19.19 -5.86
N ALA A 263 18.11 18.32 -6.46
CA ALA A 263 17.65 17.10 -5.80
C ALA A 263 18.79 16.12 -5.50
N ARG A 264 19.75 15.93 -6.40
CA ARG A 264 20.79 14.90 -6.29
C ARG A 264 21.86 15.20 -5.25
N ASP A 265 22.27 16.44 -5.14
CA ASP A 265 23.26 16.93 -4.17
C ASP A 265 22.62 17.40 -2.85
N LEU A 266 21.29 17.42 -2.80
CA LEU A 266 20.49 17.85 -1.67
C LEU A 266 20.71 19.32 -1.27
N THR A 267 20.99 20.19 -2.23
CA THR A 267 20.93 21.64 -2.04
C THR A 267 19.47 22.10 -1.83
N ASP A 268 18.51 21.35 -2.41
CA ASP A 268 17.08 21.43 -2.10
C ASP A 268 16.59 20.06 -1.61
N LEU A 269 16.26 19.95 -0.31
CA LEU A 269 15.82 18.69 0.32
C LEU A 269 14.44 18.25 -0.17
N ASP A 270 13.54 19.22 -0.40
CA ASP A 270 12.19 18.92 -0.85
C ASP A 270 12.24 18.36 -2.30
N MET A 271 13.09 18.92 -3.14
CA MET A 271 13.32 18.38 -4.48
C MET A 271 13.97 17.01 -4.43
N GLY A 272 14.88 16.76 -3.48
CA GLY A 272 15.42 15.42 -3.21
C GLY A 272 14.34 14.40 -2.90
N ALA A 273 13.37 14.77 -2.08
CA ALA A 273 12.22 13.93 -1.74
C ALA A 273 11.28 13.70 -2.94
N TYR A 274 10.95 14.75 -3.70
CA TYR A 274 10.11 14.61 -4.91
C TYR A 274 10.81 13.80 -6.02
N TYR A 275 12.12 13.96 -6.20
CA TYR A 275 12.88 13.11 -7.10
C TYR A 275 12.78 11.63 -6.72
N ALA A 276 12.87 11.36 -5.42
CA ALA A 276 12.74 9.99 -4.91
C ALA A 276 11.31 9.45 -5.08
N GLU A 277 10.28 10.27 -4.85
CA GLU A 277 8.89 9.88 -5.05
C GLU A 277 8.58 9.62 -6.53
N ALA A 278 9.01 10.50 -7.42
CA ALA A 278 8.91 10.28 -8.87
C ALA A 278 9.65 8.99 -9.30
N THR A 279 10.82 8.71 -8.70
CA THR A 279 11.52 7.45 -8.95
C THR A 279 10.77 6.24 -8.41
N ALA A 280 10.11 6.35 -7.25
CA ALA A 280 9.31 5.25 -6.71
C ALA A 280 8.17 4.85 -7.66
N TRP A 281 7.47 5.83 -8.22
CA TRP A 281 6.43 5.57 -9.22
C TRP A 281 7.01 5.11 -10.56
N LEU A 282 8.16 5.63 -10.99
CA LEU A 282 8.88 5.11 -12.16
C LEU A 282 9.23 3.63 -11.99
N VAL A 283 9.73 3.22 -10.82
CA VAL A 283 10.04 1.82 -10.50
C VAL A 283 8.78 0.95 -10.65
N THR A 284 7.63 1.42 -10.17
CA THR A 284 6.35 0.73 -10.33
C THR A 284 6.00 0.53 -11.81
N ALA A 285 6.12 1.57 -12.63
CA ALA A 285 5.81 1.49 -14.06
C ALA A 285 6.81 0.59 -14.81
N LEU A 286 8.11 0.68 -14.50
CA LEU A 286 9.15 -0.17 -15.09
C LEU A 286 8.97 -1.64 -14.73
N TYR A 287 8.58 -1.93 -13.48
CA TYR A 287 8.27 -3.29 -13.04
C TYR A 287 7.09 -3.85 -13.82
N SER A 288 6.01 -3.09 -13.94
CA SER A 288 4.78 -3.47 -14.66
C SER A 288 5.00 -3.66 -16.17
N THR A 289 6.01 -3.01 -16.76
CA THR A 289 6.40 -3.16 -18.17
C THR A 289 7.52 -4.19 -18.40
N GLY A 290 7.89 -4.97 -17.38
CA GLY A 290 8.88 -6.04 -17.47
C GLY A 290 10.35 -5.55 -17.47
N GLN A 291 10.63 -4.28 -17.21
CA GLN A 291 11.97 -3.69 -17.15
C GLN A 291 12.60 -3.83 -15.75
N GLN A 292 12.56 -5.03 -15.19
CA GLN A 292 12.87 -5.31 -13.77
C GLN A 292 14.31 -4.94 -13.38
N ALA A 293 15.29 -5.17 -14.25
CA ALA A 293 16.70 -4.84 -13.95
C ALA A 293 16.89 -3.33 -13.77
N LEU A 294 16.27 -2.52 -14.65
CA LEU A 294 16.30 -1.06 -14.53
C LEU A 294 15.53 -0.59 -13.30
N ALA A 295 14.35 -1.16 -13.05
CA ALA A 295 13.55 -0.88 -11.86
C ALA A 295 14.36 -1.10 -10.56
N ARG A 296 15.09 -2.21 -10.47
CA ARG A 296 15.95 -2.53 -9.31
C ARG A 296 17.03 -1.48 -9.09
N THR A 297 17.80 -1.15 -10.12
CA THR A 297 18.86 -0.14 -10.01
C THR A 297 18.30 1.21 -9.56
N GLN A 298 17.17 1.64 -10.16
CA GLN A 298 16.53 2.89 -9.77
C GLN A 298 16.00 2.85 -8.32
N ALA A 299 15.49 1.70 -7.87
CA ALA A 299 15.01 1.53 -6.50
C ALA A 299 16.17 1.64 -5.49
N GLU A 300 17.30 0.96 -5.73
CA GLU A 300 18.48 0.99 -4.86
C GLU A 300 19.05 2.40 -4.72
N ASP A 301 19.28 3.08 -5.84
CA ASP A 301 19.83 4.44 -5.84
C ASP A 301 18.92 5.44 -5.12
N SER A 302 17.62 5.35 -5.39
CA SER A 302 16.67 6.30 -4.82
C SER A 302 16.35 6.00 -3.35
N PHE A 303 16.36 4.73 -2.94
CA PHE A 303 16.27 4.36 -1.52
C PHE A 303 17.43 4.95 -0.71
N ALA A 304 18.65 4.91 -1.26
CA ALA A 304 19.81 5.55 -0.65
C ALA A 304 19.65 7.10 -0.60
N LEU A 305 19.05 7.71 -1.63
CA LEU A 305 18.72 9.14 -1.63
C LEU A 305 17.73 9.49 -0.51
N CYS A 306 16.64 8.73 -0.36
CA CYS A 306 15.68 8.90 0.75
C CYS A 306 16.38 8.85 2.11
N THR A 307 17.27 7.88 2.30
CA THR A 307 18.04 7.74 3.54
C THR A 307 18.86 9.00 3.85
N ARG A 308 19.46 9.65 2.83
CA ARG A 308 20.21 10.91 3.00
C ARG A 308 19.29 12.10 3.31
N VAL A 309 18.11 12.18 2.66
CA VAL A 309 17.10 13.22 2.96
C VAL A 309 16.62 13.09 4.40
N LEU A 310 16.25 11.88 4.81
CA LEU A 310 15.75 11.58 6.15
C LEU A 310 16.83 11.73 7.23
N GLY A 311 18.09 11.55 6.89
CA GLY A 311 19.21 11.86 7.78
C GLY A 311 19.31 13.35 8.13
N ARG A 312 18.82 14.24 7.26
CA ARG A 312 18.76 15.70 7.48
C ARG A 312 17.40 16.16 8.02
N ARG A 313 16.31 15.51 7.63
CA ARG A 313 14.93 15.81 8.06
C ARG A 313 14.16 14.51 8.30
N PRO A 314 14.25 13.90 9.50
CA PRO A 314 13.71 12.56 9.78
C PRO A 314 12.18 12.43 9.57
N GLY A 315 11.42 13.51 9.77
CA GLY A 315 9.96 13.52 9.59
C GLY A 315 9.49 13.92 8.18
N HIS A 316 10.36 13.92 7.15
CA HIS A 316 9.97 14.35 5.81
C HIS A 316 9.04 13.33 5.15
N ARG A 317 7.72 13.57 5.17
CA ARG A 317 6.68 12.61 4.75
C ARG A 317 6.84 12.10 3.32
N VAL A 318 7.15 12.99 2.36
CA VAL A 318 7.35 12.57 0.96
C VAL A 318 8.52 11.60 0.84
N ALA A 319 9.63 11.85 1.56
CA ALA A 319 10.78 10.95 1.56
C ALA A 319 10.50 9.61 2.29
N LEU A 320 9.74 9.64 3.39
CA LEU A 320 9.28 8.43 4.08
C LEU A 320 8.41 7.57 3.16
N HIS A 321 7.41 8.18 2.52
CA HIS A 321 6.52 7.50 1.59
C HIS A 321 7.27 6.91 0.39
N ALA A 322 8.17 7.70 -0.23
CA ALA A 322 9.01 7.21 -1.32
C ALA A 322 9.90 6.03 -0.86
N GLN A 323 10.50 6.12 0.33
CA GLN A 323 11.34 5.07 0.89
C GLN A 323 10.55 3.78 1.15
N GLU A 324 9.31 3.89 1.63
CA GLU A 324 8.41 2.76 1.84
C GLU A 324 8.11 2.02 0.53
N ILE A 325 7.73 2.75 -0.53
CA ILE A 325 7.43 2.16 -1.85
C ILE A 325 8.68 1.47 -2.41
N LEU A 326 9.81 2.17 -2.43
CA LEU A 326 11.07 1.63 -2.94
C LEU A 326 11.53 0.39 -2.18
N GLY A 327 11.39 0.41 -0.85
CA GLY A 327 11.72 -0.71 0.02
C GLY A 327 10.81 -1.93 -0.23
N SER A 328 9.54 -1.73 -0.57
CA SER A 328 8.62 -2.82 -0.96
C SER A 328 9.07 -3.48 -2.27
N TYR A 329 9.52 -2.70 -3.26
CA TYR A 329 10.11 -3.25 -4.48
C TYR A 329 11.42 -4.00 -4.21
N LEU A 330 12.30 -3.46 -3.37
CA LEU A 330 13.53 -4.15 -2.98
C LEU A 330 13.25 -5.48 -2.29
N ALA A 331 12.23 -5.54 -1.43
CA ALA A 331 11.78 -6.79 -0.83
C ALA A 331 11.23 -7.77 -1.89
N GLY A 332 10.47 -7.28 -2.87
CA GLY A 332 10.00 -8.08 -4.01
C GLY A 332 11.15 -8.63 -4.85
N PHE A 333 12.15 -7.81 -5.16
CA PHE A 333 13.35 -8.28 -5.90
C PHE A 333 14.14 -9.33 -5.13
N ALA A 334 14.17 -9.28 -3.79
CA ALA A 334 14.79 -10.32 -3.00
C ALA A 334 14.03 -11.67 -3.12
N LEU A 335 12.69 -11.65 -3.25
CA LEU A 335 11.91 -12.86 -3.53
C LEU A 335 12.23 -13.41 -4.93
N GLU A 336 12.35 -12.55 -5.94
CA GLU A 336 12.75 -12.95 -7.30
C GLU A 336 14.17 -13.58 -7.32
N ASP A 337 15.04 -13.15 -6.40
CA ASP A 337 16.37 -13.72 -6.18
C ASP A 337 16.35 -14.99 -5.32
N LEU A 338 15.19 -15.51 -4.95
CA LEU A 338 15.00 -16.66 -4.07
C LEU A 338 15.64 -16.47 -2.68
N ASP A 339 15.60 -15.24 -2.18
CA ASP A 339 16.07 -14.86 -0.84
C ASP A 339 14.93 -14.29 0.03
N PRO A 340 13.94 -15.13 0.39
CA PRO A 340 12.82 -14.68 1.20
C PRO A 340 13.24 -14.18 2.60
N LEU A 341 14.39 -14.63 3.13
CA LEU A 341 14.87 -14.12 4.41
C LEU A 341 15.30 -12.64 4.31
N LEU A 342 16.00 -12.28 3.23
CA LEU A 342 16.33 -10.89 2.94
C LEU A 342 15.06 -10.06 2.68
N SER A 343 14.11 -10.62 1.93
CA SER A 343 12.81 -9.97 1.69
C SER A 343 12.07 -9.68 3.00
N ALA A 344 12.04 -10.64 3.93
CA ALA A 344 11.42 -10.46 5.25
C ALA A 344 12.10 -9.32 6.05
N GLN A 345 13.44 -9.27 6.05
CA GLN A 345 14.19 -8.20 6.71
C GLN A 345 13.89 -6.81 6.13
N LEU A 346 13.78 -6.72 4.81
CA LEU A 346 13.43 -5.47 4.12
C LEU A 346 11.97 -5.06 4.42
N SER A 347 11.04 -5.99 4.42
CA SER A 347 9.64 -5.74 4.75
C SER A 347 9.46 -5.28 6.21
N VAL A 348 10.19 -5.88 7.16
CA VAL A 348 10.24 -5.43 8.56
C VAL A 348 10.83 -4.02 8.68
N ARG A 349 11.83 -3.68 7.86
CA ARG A 349 12.36 -2.31 7.81
C ARG A 349 11.31 -1.32 7.28
N ASN A 350 10.57 -1.70 6.25
CA ASN A 350 9.46 -0.89 5.73
C ASN A 350 8.36 -0.68 6.77
N GLU A 351 8.04 -1.71 7.54
CA GLU A 351 7.11 -1.61 8.65
C GLU A 351 7.53 -0.54 9.68
N ALA A 352 8.83 -0.43 9.97
CA ALA A 352 9.37 0.62 10.83
C ALA A 352 9.22 2.03 10.23
N ILE A 353 9.29 2.15 8.89
CA ILE A 353 9.03 3.41 8.18
C ILE A 353 7.55 3.79 8.30
N SER A 354 6.63 2.87 8.04
CA SER A 354 5.18 3.08 8.23
C SER A 354 4.86 3.45 9.68
N GLN A 355 5.51 2.82 10.66
CA GLN A 355 5.35 3.17 12.08
C GLN A 355 5.81 4.60 12.37
N THR A 356 6.93 5.04 11.78
CA THR A 356 7.39 6.43 11.89
C THR A 356 6.36 7.42 11.34
N MET A 357 5.69 7.07 10.22
CA MET A 357 4.61 7.91 9.68
C MET A 357 3.37 7.93 10.60
N LEU A 358 3.04 6.79 11.23
CA LEU A 358 1.95 6.73 12.21
C LEU A 358 2.26 7.49 13.50
N ASP A 359 3.52 7.56 13.93
CA ASP A 359 3.92 8.36 15.08
C ASP A 359 3.71 9.87 14.84
N LEU A 360 3.75 10.29 13.56
CA LEU A 360 3.44 11.66 13.14
C LEU A 360 1.92 11.90 13.00
N ASP A 361 1.17 10.88 12.59
CA ASP A 361 -0.27 10.92 12.33
C ASP A 361 -0.91 9.56 12.66
N PRO A 362 -1.27 9.31 13.95
CA PRO A 362 -1.64 7.99 14.47
C PRO A 362 -2.90 7.38 13.86
N ASP A 363 -3.81 8.20 13.35
CA ASP A 363 -5.11 7.78 12.83
C ASP A 363 -5.18 7.82 11.29
N ASN A 364 -4.01 7.97 10.64
CA ASN A 364 -3.93 7.98 9.19
C ASN A 364 -4.26 6.61 8.62
N VAL A 365 -5.47 6.47 8.07
CA VAL A 365 -6.01 5.21 7.55
C VAL A 365 -5.18 4.63 6.40
N VAL A 366 -4.61 5.48 5.55
CA VAL A 366 -3.74 5.05 4.45
C VAL A 366 -2.44 4.45 4.99
N THR A 367 -1.83 5.11 5.97
CA THR A 367 -0.60 4.61 6.61
C THR A 367 -0.85 3.34 7.42
N LEU A 368 -2.01 3.23 8.10
CA LEU A 368 -2.44 1.98 8.75
C LEU A 368 -2.56 0.85 7.73
N ASN A 369 -3.16 1.12 6.58
CA ASN A 369 -3.30 0.14 5.51
C ASN A 369 -1.94 -0.30 4.93
N ASN A 370 -1.03 0.66 4.69
CA ASN A 370 0.33 0.38 4.23
C ASN A 370 1.12 -0.46 5.25
N LEU A 371 1.01 -0.13 6.54
CA LEU A 371 1.62 -0.92 7.61
C LEU A 371 1.10 -2.38 7.59
N GLY A 372 -0.21 -2.56 7.36
CA GLY A 372 -0.82 -3.87 7.16
C GLY A 372 -0.21 -4.61 5.96
N GLY A 373 -0.06 -3.93 4.83
CA GLY A 373 0.56 -4.47 3.62
C GLY A 373 2.02 -4.89 3.81
N ASN A 374 2.81 -4.04 4.49
CA ASN A 374 4.21 -4.35 4.83
C ASN A 374 4.30 -5.56 5.79
N SER A 375 3.35 -5.66 6.74
CA SER A 375 3.27 -6.82 7.64
C SER A 375 2.91 -8.10 6.90
N VAL A 376 1.98 -8.08 5.93
CA VAL A 376 1.68 -9.24 5.06
C VAL A 376 2.88 -9.63 4.21
N SER A 377 3.58 -8.64 3.65
CA SER A 377 4.79 -8.89 2.86
C SER A 377 5.88 -9.58 3.70
N ALA A 378 6.08 -9.13 4.94
CA ALA A 378 6.97 -9.79 5.89
C ALA A 378 6.49 -11.21 6.23
N ALA A 379 5.19 -11.40 6.46
CA ALA A 379 4.60 -12.70 6.77
C ALA A 379 4.82 -13.71 5.64
N ASN A 380 4.54 -13.31 4.40
CA ASN A 380 4.74 -14.15 3.22
C ASN A 380 6.21 -14.53 3.03
N ALA A 381 7.10 -13.57 3.20
CA ALA A 381 8.54 -13.81 3.09
C ALA A 381 9.06 -14.73 4.22
N PHE A 382 8.62 -14.56 5.46
CA PHE A 382 8.92 -15.47 6.56
C PHE A 382 8.35 -16.87 6.33
N TRP A 383 7.14 -16.98 5.76
CA TRP A 383 6.55 -18.26 5.38
C TRP A 383 7.43 -18.99 4.38
N LEU A 384 7.84 -18.32 3.30
CA LEU A 384 8.72 -18.88 2.30
C LEU A 384 10.10 -19.26 2.86
N ALA A 385 10.61 -18.51 3.82
CA ALA A 385 11.86 -18.83 4.53
C ALA A 385 11.71 -19.96 5.58
N GLY A 386 10.49 -20.48 5.81
CA GLY A 386 10.21 -21.51 6.82
C GLY A 386 10.15 -21.00 8.27
N HIS A 387 10.09 -19.70 8.48
CA HIS A 387 9.91 -19.03 9.78
C HIS A 387 8.42 -18.87 10.11
N LEU A 388 7.74 -19.98 10.32
CA LEU A 388 6.28 -20.07 10.34
C LEU A 388 5.60 -19.26 11.47
N GLN A 389 6.23 -19.21 12.65
CA GLN A 389 5.69 -18.45 13.80
C GLN A 389 5.74 -16.95 13.55
N GLU A 390 6.82 -16.46 12.95
CA GLU A 390 6.95 -15.08 12.51
C GLU A 390 5.90 -14.76 11.44
N ALA A 391 5.67 -15.63 10.49
CA ALA A 391 4.65 -15.45 9.46
C ALA A 391 3.25 -15.25 10.08
N VAL A 392 2.86 -16.09 11.02
CA VAL A 392 1.57 -15.94 11.74
C VAL A 392 1.52 -14.65 12.55
N ARG A 393 2.61 -14.30 13.24
CA ARG A 393 2.69 -13.07 14.04
C ARG A 393 2.51 -11.81 13.18
N TYR A 394 3.14 -11.75 12.01
CA TYR A 394 3.03 -10.61 11.11
C TYR A 394 1.66 -10.55 10.42
N ASN A 395 1.05 -11.69 10.04
CA ASN A 395 -0.32 -11.70 9.56
C ASN A 395 -1.33 -11.29 10.65
N ALA A 396 -1.11 -11.66 11.92
CA ALA A 396 -1.94 -11.19 13.03
C ALA A 396 -1.85 -9.67 13.20
N LYS A 397 -0.64 -9.10 13.10
CA LYS A 397 -0.42 -7.65 13.13
C LYS A 397 -1.10 -6.97 11.94
N ALA A 398 -0.99 -7.53 10.73
CA ALA A 398 -1.67 -7.00 9.55
C ALA A 398 -3.18 -6.93 9.73
N SER A 399 -3.79 -8.00 10.24
CA SER A 399 -5.22 -8.03 10.57
C SER A 399 -5.60 -7.00 11.64
N GLU A 400 -4.77 -6.79 12.66
CA GLU A 400 -5.03 -5.81 13.72
C GLU A 400 -5.01 -4.37 13.17
N VAL A 401 -3.95 -3.98 12.46
CA VAL A 401 -3.78 -2.59 12.00
C VAL A 401 -4.78 -2.21 10.91
N THR A 402 -5.12 -3.14 10.00
CA THR A 402 -6.16 -2.90 9.01
C THR A 402 -7.56 -2.88 9.63
N GLY A 403 -7.76 -3.60 10.74
CA GLY A 403 -8.97 -3.49 11.55
C GLY A 403 -9.15 -2.10 12.16
N ARG A 404 -8.06 -1.44 12.57
CA ARG A 404 -8.07 -0.04 13.01
C ARG A 404 -8.43 0.88 11.85
N ALA A 405 -7.81 0.73 10.68
CA ALA A 405 -8.16 1.51 9.49
C ALA A 405 -9.66 1.38 9.14
N ALA A 406 -10.19 0.15 9.09
CA ALA A 406 -11.60 -0.14 8.82
C ALA A 406 -12.57 0.31 9.93
N ALA A 407 -12.08 0.68 11.11
CA ALA A 407 -12.90 1.26 12.19
C ALA A 407 -13.03 2.79 12.04
N HIS A 408 -11.99 3.46 11.55
CA HIS A 408 -11.99 4.91 11.30
C HIS A 408 -12.74 5.27 10.01
N GLU A 409 -12.63 4.43 8.99
CA GLU A 409 -13.31 4.63 7.73
C GLU A 409 -14.07 3.36 7.32
N SER A 410 -15.39 3.50 7.15
CA SER A 410 -16.29 2.40 6.77
C SER A 410 -16.42 2.22 5.26
N SER A 411 -15.49 2.73 4.45
CA SER A 411 -15.48 2.47 3.01
C SER A 411 -15.27 0.98 2.74
N GLY A 412 -15.89 0.46 1.68
CA GLY A 412 -15.78 -0.95 1.29
C GLY A 412 -14.30 -1.39 1.15
N ASP A 413 -13.44 -0.52 0.59
CA ASP A 413 -12.05 -0.82 0.29
C ASP A 413 -11.21 -1.18 1.53
N PHE A 414 -11.37 -0.45 2.64
CA PHE A 414 -10.66 -0.78 3.90
C PHE A 414 -11.21 -2.04 4.57
N LEU A 415 -12.51 -2.29 4.45
CA LEU A 415 -13.12 -3.53 4.93
C LEU A 415 -12.65 -4.73 4.11
N GLU A 416 -12.54 -4.61 2.80
CA GLU A 416 -12.01 -5.66 1.91
C GLU A 416 -10.55 -5.97 2.20
N THR A 417 -9.71 -4.94 2.38
CA THR A 417 -8.30 -5.13 2.77
C THR A 417 -8.19 -5.82 4.13
N HIS A 418 -9.02 -5.41 5.11
CA HIS A 418 -9.05 -6.07 6.41
C HIS A 418 -9.52 -7.53 6.32
N LEU A 419 -10.51 -7.81 5.47
CA LEU A 419 -10.97 -9.17 5.18
C LEU A 419 -9.84 -10.01 4.59
N LEU A 420 -9.17 -9.51 3.55
CA LEU A 420 -8.07 -10.19 2.84
C LEU A 420 -6.94 -10.56 3.81
N PHE A 421 -6.47 -9.61 4.61
CA PHE A 421 -5.34 -9.85 5.52
C PHE A 421 -5.73 -10.75 6.70
N THR A 422 -6.98 -10.68 7.14
CA THR A 422 -7.52 -11.64 8.12
C THR A 422 -7.64 -13.04 7.51
N GLY A 423 -7.97 -13.13 6.22
CA GLY A 423 -7.98 -14.37 5.44
C GLY A 423 -6.59 -15.03 5.38
N PHE A 424 -5.53 -14.28 5.11
CA PHE A 424 -4.17 -14.81 5.11
C PHE A 424 -3.75 -15.35 6.49
N LEU A 425 -4.15 -14.69 7.58
CA LEU A 425 -3.94 -15.21 8.93
C LEU A 425 -4.63 -16.57 9.13
N ALA A 426 -5.90 -16.67 8.77
CA ALA A 426 -6.66 -17.91 8.90
C ALA A 426 -6.07 -19.04 8.04
N LEU A 427 -5.63 -18.72 6.82
CA LEU A 427 -4.99 -19.68 5.92
C LEU A 427 -3.69 -20.23 6.53
N ASN A 428 -2.80 -19.36 7.02
CA ASN A 428 -1.54 -19.80 7.63
C ASN A 428 -1.79 -20.66 8.88
N GLN A 429 -2.76 -20.30 9.73
CA GLN A 429 -3.14 -21.09 10.89
C GLN A 429 -3.67 -22.48 10.47
N THR A 430 -4.49 -22.55 9.42
CA THR A 430 -4.98 -23.81 8.85
C THR A 430 -3.82 -24.67 8.33
N MET A 431 -2.91 -24.10 7.55
CA MET A 431 -1.76 -24.84 7.01
C MET A 431 -0.80 -25.31 8.10
N MET A 432 -0.74 -24.62 9.24
CA MET A 432 0.02 -25.07 10.41
C MET A 432 -0.70 -26.12 11.26
N GLY A 433 -1.97 -26.43 10.98
CA GLY A 433 -2.79 -27.32 11.78
C GLY A 433 -3.31 -26.67 13.07
N ASP A 434 -3.25 -25.34 13.21
CA ASP A 434 -3.83 -24.60 14.35
C ASP A 434 -5.33 -24.41 14.16
N ALA A 435 -6.09 -25.47 14.41
CA ALA A 435 -7.55 -25.46 14.25
C ALA A 435 -8.26 -24.46 15.16
N GLN A 436 -7.74 -24.22 16.38
CA GLN A 436 -8.33 -23.28 17.32
C GLN A 436 -8.11 -21.83 16.87
N GLY A 437 -6.90 -21.48 16.46
CA GLY A 437 -6.56 -20.17 15.91
C GLY A 437 -7.35 -19.88 14.64
N ALA A 438 -7.40 -20.84 13.72
CA ALA A 438 -8.16 -20.72 12.47
C ALA A 438 -9.66 -20.48 12.73
N ALA A 439 -10.29 -21.24 13.65
CA ALA A 439 -11.69 -21.06 14.01
C ALA A 439 -11.97 -19.67 14.62
N ALA A 440 -11.08 -19.18 15.49
CA ALA A 440 -11.20 -17.84 16.06
C ALA A 440 -11.08 -16.74 14.99
N THR A 441 -10.18 -16.92 14.04
CA THR A 441 -9.97 -15.97 12.93
C THR A 441 -11.15 -16.01 11.94
N LEU A 442 -11.71 -17.19 11.66
CA LEU A 442 -12.94 -17.31 10.87
C LEU A 442 -14.13 -16.59 11.48
N ALA A 443 -14.25 -16.56 12.83
CA ALA A 443 -15.28 -15.76 13.49
C ALA A 443 -15.10 -14.24 13.23
N LYS A 444 -13.86 -13.74 13.15
CA LYS A 444 -13.57 -12.35 12.76
C LYS A 444 -13.97 -12.10 11.30
N ILE A 445 -13.62 -13.01 10.38
CA ILE A 445 -14.00 -12.93 8.97
C ILE A 445 -15.52 -12.78 8.82
N ARG A 446 -16.32 -13.58 9.56
CA ARG A 446 -17.80 -13.46 9.57
C ARG A 446 -18.28 -12.09 10.00
N ALA A 447 -17.65 -11.50 11.01
CA ALA A 447 -18.01 -10.17 11.47
C ALA A 447 -17.68 -9.07 10.44
N ILE A 448 -16.57 -9.21 9.72
CA ILE A 448 -16.20 -8.31 8.62
C ILE A 448 -17.17 -8.46 7.44
N ASP A 449 -17.49 -9.70 7.05
CA ASP A 449 -18.45 -10.03 5.99
C ASP A 449 -19.83 -9.38 6.23
N LEU A 450 -20.33 -9.45 7.45
CA LEU A 450 -21.60 -8.80 7.82
C LEU A 450 -21.57 -7.27 7.65
N ARG A 451 -20.39 -6.64 7.77
CA ARG A 451 -20.23 -5.20 7.52
C ARG A 451 -20.17 -4.92 6.02
N LEU A 452 -19.38 -5.70 5.27
CA LEU A 452 -19.26 -5.58 3.82
C LEU A 452 -20.61 -5.70 3.10
N ARG A 453 -21.41 -6.72 3.44
CA ARG A 453 -22.77 -6.91 2.87
C ARG A 453 -23.72 -5.75 3.10
N LYS A 454 -23.45 -4.88 4.08
CA LYS A 454 -24.24 -3.67 4.32
C LYS A 454 -23.78 -2.48 3.50
N SER A 455 -22.49 -2.43 3.12
CA SER A 455 -21.89 -1.34 2.36
C SER A 455 -21.90 -1.58 0.85
N ASP A 456 -21.88 -2.85 0.42
CA ASP A 456 -21.75 -3.22 -0.97
C ASP A 456 -23.06 -3.63 -1.63
N PRO A 457 -23.25 -3.32 -2.93
CA PRO A 457 -24.40 -3.81 -3.69
C PRO A 457 -24.43 -5.34 -3.75
N ALA A 458 -25.62 -5.91 -3.67
CA ALA A 458 -25.80 -7.35 -3.82
C ALA A 458 -25.27 -7.82 -5.20
N GLY A 459 -24.47 -8.89 -5.19
CA GLY A 459 -23.84 -9.47 -6.39
C GLY A 459 -22.52 -8.83 -6.82
N SER A 460 -22.01 -7.84 -6.07
CA SER A 460 -20.62 -7.38 -6.24
C SER A 460 -19.62 -8.39 -5.69
N VAL A 461 -18.34 -8.29 -6.13
CA VAL A 461 -17.25 -9.11 -5.58
C VAL A 461 -17.14 -8.93 -4.07
N GLY A 462 -17.17 -7.69 -3.56
CA GLY A 462 -17.09 -7.39 -2.13
C GLY A 462 -18.22 -8.03 -1.33
N SER A 463 -19.45 -8.08 -1.89
CA SER A 463 -20.62 -8.66 -1.20
C SER A 463 -20.55 -10.18 -0.98
N VAL A 464 -19.74 -10.90 -1.75
CA VAL A 464 -19.59 -12.36 -1.66
C VAL A 464 -18.25 -12.79 -1.07
N MET A 465 -17.26 -11.90 -1.03
CA MET A 465 -15.86 -12.24 -0.73
C MET A 465 -15.68 -12.82 0.68
N GLY A 466 -16.41 -12.33 1.66
CA GLY A 466 -16.31 -12.86 3.04
C GLY A 466 -16.75 -14.31 3.16
N ASP A 467 -17.80 -14.70 2.46
CA ASP A 467 -18.27 -16.09 2.39
C ASP A 467 -17.32 -16.96 1.59
N VAL A 468 -16.84 -16.45 0.47
CA VAL A 468 -15.82 -17.10 -0.38
C VAL A 468 -14.55 -17.42 0.41
N TRP A 469 -14.03 -16.49 1.23
CA TRP A 469 -12.88 -16.76 2.08
C TRP A 469 -13.14 -17.85 3.10
N GLN A 470 -14.30 -17.84 3.76
CA GLN A 470 -14.67 -18.88 4.73
C GLN A 470 -14.72 -20.27 4.06
N LYS A 471 -15.34 -20.36 2.89
CA LYS A 471 -15.44 -21.60 2.11
C LYS A 471 -14.08 -22.04 1.57
N ALA A 472 -13.26 -21.13 1.05
CA ALA A 472 -11.92 -21.46 0.54
C ALA A 472 -11.01 -22.03 1.65
N ILE A 473 -11.07 -21.47 2.86
CA ILE A 473 -10.35 -22.00 4.03
C ILE A 473 -10.88 -23.39 4.41
N ALA A 474 -12.20 -23.60 4.35
CA ALA A 474 -12.80 -24.91 4.60
C ALA A 474 -12.42 -25.93 3.53
N VAL A 475 -12.34 -25.52 2.25
CA VAL A 475 -11.82 -26.34 1.14
C VAL A 475 -10.37 -26.77 1.42
N GLN A 476 -9.50 -25.83 1.78
CA GLN A 476 -8.10 -26.13 2.12
C GLN A 476 -8.00 -27.08 3.34
N THR A 477 -8.81 -26.84 4.36
CA THR A 477 -8.88 -27.70 5.55
C THR A 477 -9.29 -29.12 5.19
N GLY A 478 -10.34 -29.28 4.38
CA GLY A 478 -10.84 -30.57 3.94
C GLY A 478 -9.82 -31.36 3.12
N LEU A 479 -9.04 -30.68 2.27
CA LEU A 479 -7.92 -31.31 1.56
C LEU A 479 -6.86 -31.86 2.51
N LEU A 480 -6.48 -31.08 3.53
CA LEU A 480 -5.49 -31.52 4.53
C LEU A 480 -5.97 -32.69 5.38
N HIS A 481 -7.28 -32.84 5.57
CA HIS A 481 -7.89 -33.92 6.35
C HIS A 481 -8.35 -35.11 5.48
N GLY A 482 -8.22 -35.04 4.17
CA GLY A 482 -8.65 -36.12 3.26
C GLY A 482 -10.17 -36.19 3.02
N GLU A 483 -10.89 -35.08 3.31
CA GLU A 483 -12.36 -35.01 3.14
C GLU A 483 -12.73 -34.62 1.69
N PHE A 484 -12.18 -35.32 0.71
CA PHE A 484 -12.16 -34.91 -0.70
C PHE A 484 -13.55 -34.70 -1.31
N ALA A 485 -14.52 -35.57 -1.04
CA ALA A 485 -15.87 -35.46 -1.60
C ALA A 485 -16.64 -34.25 -1.05
N ALA A 486 -16.45 -33.91 0.23
CA ALA A 486 -17.03 -32.70 0.82
C ALA A 486 -16.35 -31.44 0.27
N THR A 487 -15.04 -31.49 0.14
CA THR A 487 -14.19 -30.43 -0.42
C THR A 487 -14.56 -30.12 -1.87
N GLN A 488 -14.72 -31.14 -2.71
CA GLN A 488 -15.15 -31.02 -4.10
C GLN A 488 -16.49 -30.27 -4.23
N ARG A 489 -17.49 -30.70 -3.43
CA ARG A 489 -18.81 -30.03 -3.45
C ARG A 489 -18.70 -28.56 -3.03
N LEU A 490 -17.97 -28.27 -1.94
CA LEU A 490 -17.80 -26.93 -1.43
C LEU A 490 -17.02 -26.02 -2.39
N ALA A 491 -15.98 -26.54 -3.05
CA ALA A 491 -15.23 -25.79 -4.05
C ALA A 491 -16.11 -25.42 -5.26
N ARG A 492 -16.92 -26.37 -5.78
CA ARG A 492 -17.87 -26.09 -6.87
C ARG A 492 -18.94 -25.08 -6.47
N GLU A 493 -19.49 -25.18 -5.26
CA GLU A 493 -20.42 -24.19 -4.72
C GLU A 493 -19.76 -22.79 -4.66
N THR A 494 -18.58 -22.70 -4.09
CA THR A 494 -17.86 -21.42 -3.97
C THR A 494 -17.55 -20.79 -5.33
N LEU A 495 -17.13 -21.61 -6.32
CA LEU A 495 -16.91 -21.15 -7.69
C LEU A 495 -18.20 -20.62 -8.33
N SER A 496 -19.35 -21.25 -8.07
CA SER A 496 -20.64 -20.79 -8.59
C SER A 496 -21.09 -19.44 -8.01
N GLU A 497 -20.56 -19.04 -6.88
CA GLU A 497 -20.85 -17.77 -6.23
C GLU A 497 -19.91 -16.65 -6.70
N ILE A 498 -18.59 -16.92 -6.77
CA ILE A 498 -17.60 -15.88 -7.08
C ILE A 498 -17.49 -15.60 -8.58
N ALA A 499 -17.60 -16.61 -9.44
CA ALA A 499 -17.40 -16.45 -10.88
C ALA A 499 -18.39 -15.45 -11.55
N PRO A 500 -19.69 -15.43 -11.18
CA PRO A 500 -20.65 -14.47 -11.75
C PRO A 500 -20.66 -13.11 -11.04
N ALA A 501 -19.92 -12.92 -9.93
CA ALA A 501 -19.90 -11.67 -9.19
C ALA A 501 -19.32 -10.53 -10.04
N THR A 502 -19.89 -9.34 -9.90
CA THR A 502 -19.50 -8.17 -10.72
C THR A 502 -18.41 -7.38 -10.01
N PRO A 503 -17.20 -7.25 -10.58
CA PRO A 503 -16.15 -6.42 -10.02
C PRO A 503 -16.47 -4.93 -10.25
N ARG A 504 -16.14 -4.09 -9.27
CA ARG A 504 -16.30 -2.62 -9.32
C ARG A 504 -15.06 -1.93 -9.90
N SER A 505 -13.92 -2.59 -9.88
CA SER A 505 -12.63 -2.06 -10.35
C SER A 505 -11.79 -3.10 -11.04
N GLY A 506 -10.71 -2.67 -11.70
CA GLY A 506 -9.71 -3.58 -12.29
C GLY A 506 -9.00 -4.44 -11.26
N ASP A 507 -8.80 -3.92 -10.04
CA ASP A 507 -8.16 -4.66 -8.96
C ASP A 507 -9.07 -5.75 -8.39
N GLU A 508 -10.38 -5.48 -8.25
CA GLU A 508 -11.36 -6.52 -7.92
C GLU A 508 -11.45 -7.59 -9.00
N SER A 509 -11.43 -7.22 -10.28
CA SER A 509 -11.41 -8.16 -11.40
C SER A 509 -10.18 -9.07 -11.34
N PHE A 510 -9.02 -8.51 -11.02
CA PHE A 510 -7.78 -9.26 -10.81
C PHE A 510 -7.88 -10.20 -9.60
N GLY A 511 -8.33 -9.69 -8.45
CA GLY A 511 -8.53 -10.48 -7.23
C GLY A 511 -9.54 -11.63 -7.42
N GLN A 512 -10.65 -11.36 -8.11
CA GLN A 512 -11.64 -12.38 -8.49
C GLN A 512 -11.02 -13.49 -9.35
N ALA A 513 -10.28 -13.12 -10.39
CA ALA A 513 -9.64 -14.07 -11.29
C ALA A 513 -8.62 -14.97 -10.57
N LEU A 514 -7.81 -14.39 -9.67
CA LEU A 514 -6.87 -15.18 -8.85
C LEU A 514 -7.60 -16.11 -7.88
N THR A 515 -8.68 -15.66 -7.26
CA THR A 515 -9.50 -16.49 -6.35
C THR A 515 -10.13 -17.66 -7.12
N VAL A 516 -10.70 -17.40 -8.30
CA VAL A 516 -11.25 -18.44 -9.17
C VAL A 516 -10.17 -19.42 -9.61
N ALA A 517 -8.96 -18.95 -9.95
CA ALA A 517 -7.84 -19.81 -10.30
C ALA A 517 -7.42 -20.70 -9.12
N ALA A 518 -7.30 -20.15 -7.92
CA ALA A 518 -6.95 -20.90 -6.71
C ALA A 518 -8.01 -21.96 -6.37
N LEU A 519 -9.29 -21.61 -6.44
CA LEU A 519 -10.39 -22.55 -6.17
C LEU A 519 -10.46 -23.68 -7.20
N ASN A 520 -10.21 -23.40 -8.49
CA ASN A 520 -10.12 -24.44 -9.52
C ASN A 520 -8.95 -25.39 -9.26
N HIS A 521 -7.80 -24.87 -8.81
CA HIS A 521 -6.66 -25.67 -8.41
C HIS A 521 -6.99 -26.60 -7.22
N LEU A 522 -7.62 -26.06 -6.16
CA LEU A 522 -8.04 -26.87 -5.01
C LEU A 522 -9.11 -27.91 -5.39
N LEU A 523 -10.03 -27.54 -6.29
CA LEU A 523 -11.01 -28.48 -6.85
C LEU A 523 -10.33 -29.60 -7.61
N ALA A 524 -9.34 -29.28 -8.46
CA ALA A 524 -8.59 -30.29 -9.21
C ALA A 524 -7.85 -31.27 -8.30
N ILE A 525 -7.30 -30.80 -7.18
CA ILE A 525 -6.71 -31.70 -6.17
C ILE A 525 -7.76 -32.64 -5.61
N ALA A 526 -8.95 -32.17 -5.24
CA ALA A 526 -10.03 -32.98 -4.72
C ALA A 526 -10.53 -34.02 -5.78
N ASP A 527 -10.73 -33.57 -7.02
CA ASP A 527 -11.14 -34.45 -8.14
C ASP A 527 -10.09 -35.53 -8.39
N TYR A 528 -8.79 -35.17 -8.36
CA TYR A 528 -7.70 -36.16 -8.50
C TYR A 528 -7.71 -37.21 -7.40
N GLU A 529 -7.88 -36.83 -6.14
CA GLU A 529 -7.91 -37.73 -4.99
C GLU A 529 -9.15 -38.63 -4.99
N LEU A 530 -10.23 -38.21 -5.65
CA LEU A 530 -11.44 -39.02 -5.86
C LEU A 530 -11.31 -39.95 -7.08
N GLY A 531 -10.22 -39.87 -7.85
CA GLY A 531 -10.04 -40.64 -9.08
C GLY A 531 -10.77 -40.08 -10.30
N GLU A 532 -11.32 -38.85 -10.19
CA GLU A 532 -12.02 -38.14 -11.27
C GLU A 532 -11.01 -37.35 -12.14
N PHE A 533 -10.05 -38.06 -12.76
CA PHE A 533 -8.87 -37.44 -13.38
C PHE A 533 -9.21 -36.48 -14.53
N ALA A 534 -10.24 -36.81 -15.35
CA ALA A 534 -10.70 -35.90 -16.41
C ALA A 534 -11.28 -34.57 -15.85
N ALA A 535 -11.96 -34.63 -14.71
CA ALA A 535 -12.44 -33.43 -14.04
C ALA A 535 -11.27 -32.63 -13.45
N ALA A 536 -10.28 -33.31 -12.87
CA ALA A 536 -9.06 -32.68 -12.36
C ALA A 536 -8.27 -31.98 -13.48
N GLU A 537 -8.11 -32.60 -14.64
CA GLU A 537 -7.49 -31.99 -15.82
C GLU A 537 -8.23 -30.72 -16.23
N ALA A 538 -9.55 -30.79 -16.41
CA ALA A 538 -10.35 -29.63 -16.81
C ALA A 538 -10.27 -28.47 -15.80
N ALA A 539 -10.28 -28.74 -14.50
CA ALA A 539 -10.17 -27.74 -13.47
C ALA A 539 -8.78 -27.06 -13.45
N GLU A 540 -7.69 -27.82 -13.64
CA GLU A 540 -6.34 -27.25 -13.74
C GLU A 540 -6.13 -26.44 -15.03
N GLU A 541 -6.73 -26.85 -16.15
CA GLU A 541 -6.70 -26.03 -17.38
C GLU A 541 -7.36 -24.65 -17.16
N LEU A 542 -8.49 -24.61 -16.43
CA LEU A 542 -9.14 -23.34 -16.05
C LEU A 542 -8.26 -22.51 -15.10
N SER A 543 -7.65 -23.15 -14.10
CA SER A 543 -6.70 -22.50 -13.20
C SER A 543 -5.53 -21.87 -13.96
N LEU A 544 -4.88 -22.66 -14.82
CA LEU A 544 -3.74 -22.22 -15.63
C LEU A 544 -4.11 -21.11 -16.62
N LYS A 545 -5.30 -21.17 -17.21
CA LYS A 545 -5.80 -20.12 -18.11
C LYS A 545 -5.90 -18.78 -17.36
N SER A 546 -6.60 -18.76 -16.23
CA SER A 546 -6.76 -17.56 -15.42
C SER A 546 -5.43 -17.01 -14.91
N ARG A 547 -4.53 -17.89 -14.41
CA ARG A 547 -3.20 -17.48 -13.96
C ARG A 547 -2.37 -16.84 -15.08
N LYS A 548 -2.35 -17.41 -16.29
CA LYS A 548 -1.61 -16.88 -17.45
C LYS A 548 -2.16 -15.56 -17.96
N GLU A 549 -3.46 -15.34 -17.87
CA GLU A 549 -4.11 -14.10 -18.34
C GLU A 549 -3.79 -12.90 -17.45
N PHE A 550 -3.66 -13.13 -16.14
CA PHE A 550 -3.54 -12.06 -15.15
C PHE A 550 -2.16 -11.98 -14.47
N ALA A 551 -1.30 -12.97 -14.66
CA ALA A 551 -0.02 -13.02 -13.95
C ALA A 551 1.03 -12.06 -14.54
N ALA A 552 1.67 -11.30 -13.65
CA ALA A 552 2.89 -10.60 -14.02
C ALA A 552 4.06 -11.61 -14.12
N PRO A 553 4.98 -11.46 -15.09
CA PRO A 553 6.15 -12.34 -15.18
C PRO A 553 7.01 -12.25 -13.91
N GLY A 554 7.41 -13.39 -13.35
CA GLY A 554 8.27 -13.45 -12.17
C GLY A 554 8.35 -14.86 -11.58
N VAL A 555 9.27 -15.06 -10.65
CA VAL A 555 9.51 -16.36 -10.00
C VAL A 555 8.26 -16.86 -9.27
N SER A 556 7.52 -15.98 -8.60
CA SER A 556 6.28 -16.36 -7.90
C SER A 556 5.24 -16.92 -8.87
N THR A 557 5.03 -16.25 -10.00
CA THR A 557 4.12 -16.68 -11.06
C THR A 557 4.57 -18.00 -11.67
N ASP A 558 5.86 -18.16 -11.96
CA ASP A 558 6.40 -19.40 -12.51
C ASP A 558 6.16 -20.58 -11.56
N ARG A 559 6.28 -20.36 -10.25
CA ARG A 559 6.01 -21.37 -9.21
C ARG A 559 4.54 -21.77 -9.19
N ASP A 560 3.63 -20.79 -9.19
CA ASP A 560 2.18 -21.03 -9.20
C ASP A 560 1.73 -21.79 -10.46
N LEU A 561 2.26 -21.41 -11.62
CA LEU A 561 2.02 -22.12 -12.88
C LEU A 561 2.64 -23.54 -12.85
N GLY A 562 3.80 -23.68 -12.23
CA GLY A 562 4.49 -24.96 -12.04
C GLY A 562 3.71 -25.92 -11.15
N GLU A 563 3.10 -25.41 -10.07
CA GLU A 563 2.26 -26.22 -9.18
C GLU A 563 1.02 -26.74 -9.91
N SER A 564 0.24 -25.86 -10.54
CA SER A 564 -0.93 -26.25 -11.33
C SER A 564 -0.55 -27.20 -12.48
N SER A 565 0.56 -26.94 -13.18
CA SER A 565 1.04 -27.84 -14.25
C SER A 565 1.49 -29.19 -13.72
N THR A 566 1.99 -29.29 -12.50
CA THR A 566 2.35 -30.56 -11.87
C THR A 566 1.10 -31.41 -11.62
N TRP A 567 0.03 -30.83 -11.08
CA TRP A 567 -1.22 -31.52 -10.86
C TRP A 567 -1.92 -31.90 -12.18
N LEU A 568 -1.88 -31.03 -13.19
CA LEU A 568 -2.36 -31.31 -14.54
C LEU A 568 -1.63 -32.54 -15.13
N ALA A 569 -0.31 -32.56 -15.05
CA ALA A 569 0.48 -33.70 -15.55
C ALA A 569 0.16 -34.99 -14.79
N MET A 570 -0.09 -34.91 -13.49
CA MET A 570 -0.52 -36.07 -12.69
C MET A 570 -1.88 -36.59 -13.15
N ALA A 571 -2.87 -35.71 -13.38
CA ALA A 571 -4.19 -36.09 -13.88
C ALA A 571 -4.09 -36.76 -15.28
N GLN A 572 -3.37 -36.15 -16.22
CA GLN A 572 -3.10 -36.68 -17.55
C GLN A 572 -2.41 -38.04 -17.51
N ALA A 573 -1.43 -38.23 -16.62
CA ALA A 573 -0.74 -39.50 -16.46
C ALA A 573 -1.68 -40.62 -15.98
N ARG A 574 -2.60 -40.30 -15.06
CA ARG A 574 -3.61 -41.23 -14.55
C ARG A 574 -4.66 -41.63 -15.62
N GLU A 575 -4.94 -40.75 -16.56
CA GLU A 575 -5.78 -41.03 -17.72
C GLU A 575 -5.06 -41.80 -18.83
N GLY A 576 -3.77 -42.09 -18.66
CA GLY A 576 -2.96 -42.76 -19.69
C GLY A 576 -2.47 -41.83 -20.81
N LYS A 577 -2.67 -40.51 -20.70
CA LYS A 577 -2.21 -39.47 -21.63
C LYS A 577 -0.72 -39.16 -21.42
N LEU A 578 0.15 -40.18 -21.42
CA LEU A 578 1.55 -40.06 -20.97
C LEU A 578 2.37 -39.04 -21.78
N THR A 579 2.11 -38.92 -23.09
CA THR A 579 2.79 -37.97 -23.96
C THR A 579 2.43 -36.53 -23.58
N ALA A 580 1.16 -36.23 -23.33
CA ALA A 580 0.70 -34.94 -22.89
C ALA A 580 1.26 -34.60 -21.50
N ALA A 581 1.16 -35.52 -20.56
CA ALA A 581 1.72 -35.38 -19.20
C ALA A 581 3.22 -35.05 -19.22
N ALA A 582 3.99 -35.76 -20.06
CA ALA A 582 5.42 -35.50 -20.22
C ALA A 582 5.69 -34.09 -20.78
N ALA A 583 4.92 -33.67 -21.79
CA ALA A 583 5.04 -32.33 -22.37
C ALA A 583 4.68 -31.22 -21.36
N THR A 584 3.64 -31.42 -20.54
CA THR A 584 3.24 -30.50 -19.47
C THR A 584 4.29 -30.42 -18.36
N LEU A 585 4.88 -31.54 -17.95
CA LEU A 585 5.79 -31.60 -16.79
C LEU A 585 7.24 -31.19 -17.11
N ALA A 586 7.72 -31.42 -18.34
CA ALA A 586 9.12 -31.19 -18.70
C ALA A 586 9.61 -29.74 -18.41
N PRO A 587 8.88 -28.69 -18.79
CA PRO A 587 9.28 -27.32 -18.44
C PRO A 587 9.27 -27.05 -16.92
N VAL A 588 8.33 -27.68 -16.18
CA VAL A 588 8.24 -27.54 -14.71
C VAL A 588 9.48 -28.14 -14.03
N LEU A 589 9.86 -29.35 -14.40
CA LEU A 589 11.06 -30.01 -13.84
C LEU A 589 12.33 -29.21 -14.10
N LYS A 590 12.47 -28.64 -15.29
CA LYS A 590 13.58 -27.77 -15.60
C LYS A 590 13.57 -26.54 -14.71
N MET A 591 12.46 -25.84 -14.67
CA MET A 591 12.27 -24.63 -13.84
C MET A 591 12.55 -24.91 -12.37
N GLN A 592 11.98 -25.98 -11.79
CA GLN A 592 12.18 -26.31 -10.37
C GLN A 592 13.65 -26.65 -10.04
N ARG A 593 14.37 -27.32 -10.93
CA ARG A 593 15.80 -27.59 -10.76
C ARG A 593 16.62 -26.30 -10.84
N ASP A 594 16.29 -25.40 -11.76
CA ASP A 594 16.95 -24.10 -11.92
C ASP A 594 16.71 -23.19 -10.70
N LEU A 595 15.45 -23.14 -10.20
CA LEU A 595 15.12 -22.38 -8.99
C LEU A 595 15.89 -22.93 -7.77
N ARG A 596 15.92 -24.25 -7.61
CA ARG A 596 16.65 -24.86 -6.51
C ARG A 596 18.16 -24.60 -6.57
N ALA A 597 18.76 -24.61 -7.76
CA ALA A 597 20.18 -24.32 -7.94
C ALA A 597 20.53 -22.86 -7.54
N ARG A 598 19.60 -21.94 -7.69
CA ARG A 598 19.75 -20.52 -7.33
C ARG A 598 19.24 -20.17 -5.93
N ASN A 599 18.65 -21.14 -5.22
CA ASN A 599 18.02 -20.93 -3.92
C ASN A 599 19.02 -20.39 -2.88
N LYS A 600 18.65 -19.30 -2.22
CA LYS A 600 19.41 -18.69 -1.12
C LYS A 600 18.81 -19.05 0.24
N SER A 601 17.50 -18.89 0.42
CA SER A 601 16.85 -19.10 1.73
C SER A 601 15.40 -19.61 1.65
N ASP A 602 14.89 -20.01 0.48
CA ASP A 602 13.53 -20.54 0.34
C ASP A 602 13.44 -21.99 0.83
N ALA A 603 12.57 -22.21 1.81
CA ALA A 603 12.40 -23.49 2.47
C ALA A 603 11.46 -24.48 1.72
N TRP A 604 10.70 -24.02 0.71
CA TRP A 604 9.67 -24.81 0.06
C TRP A 604 10.07 -25.41 -1.28
N LEU A 605 11.09 -24.86 -1.95
CA LEU A 605 11.57 -25.37 -3.24
C LEU A 605 11.89 -26.87 -3.25
N PRO A 606 12.45 -27.48 -2.17
CA PRO A 606 12.64 -28.93 -2.16
C PRO A 606 11.33 -29.71 -2.26
N MET A 607 10.25 -29.21 -1.64
CA MET A 607 8.93 -29.86 -1.68
C MET A 607 8.30 -29.74 -3.07
N GLU A 608 8.40 -28.59 -3.71
CA GLU A 608 7.87 -28.37 -5.06
C GLU A 608 8.55 -29.32 -6.08
N LEU A 609 9.88 -29.45 -6.01
CA LEU A 609 10.60 -30.41 -6.85
C LEU A 609 10.22 -31.86 -6.50
N ALA A 610 10.03 -32.20 -5.24
CA ALA A 610 9.60 -33.55 -4.85
C ALA A 610 8.22 -33.90 -5.43
N ARG A 611 7.28 -32.95 -5.48
CA ARG A 611 5.98 -33.11 -6.14
C ARG A 611 6.12 -33.36 -7.65
N ALA A 612 6.97 -32.59 -8.32
CA ALA A 612 7.22 -32.75 -9.75
C ALA A 612 7.91 -34.11 -10.07
N LEU A 613 8.84 -34.56 -9.21
CA LEU A 613 9.45 -35.91 -9.35
C LEU A 613 8.45 -37.03 -9.12
N TYR A 614 7.51 -36.88 -8.19
CA TYR A 614 6.41 -37.84 -8.03
C TYR A 614 5.53 -37.88 -9.29
N ALA A 615 5.16 -36.73 -9.86
CA ALA A 615 4.44 -36.69 -11.13
C ALA A 615 5.22 -37.37 -12.27
N GLN A 616 6.54 -37.15 -12.34
CA GLN A 616 7.40 -37.85 -13.30
C GLN A 616 7.40 -39.37 -13.08
N SER A 617 7.31 -39.85 -11.85
CA SER A 617 7.27 -41.30 -11.55
C SER A 617 5.99 -41.98 -12.07
N LEU A 618 4.90 -41.24 -12.23
CA LEU A 618 3.67 -41.72 -12.87
C LEU A 618 3.83 -41.87 -14.39
N ILE A 619 4.63 -40.99 -14.99
CA ILE A 619 4.85 -40.94 -16.45
C ILE A 619 5.92 -41.96 -16.89
N GLU A 620 6.94 -42.17 -16.06
CA GLU A 620 8.11 -43.02 -16.34
C GLU A 620 8.24 -44.18 -15.33
N PRO A 621 7.38 -45.21 -15.37
CA PRO A 621 7.36 -46.29 -14.36
C PRO A 621 8.70 -47.00 -14.18
N ALA A 622 9.46 -47.14 -15.25
CA ALA A 622 10.79 -47.77 -15.19
C ALA A 622 11.79 -46.99 -14.33
N ARG A 623 11.63 -45.68 -14.20
CA ARG A 623 12.47 -44.76 -13.39
C ARG A 623 11.84 -44.43 -12.03
N ALA A 624 10.61 -44.87 -11.78
CA ALA A 624 9.88 -44.51 -10.55
C ALA A 624 10.66 -44.77 -9.26
N PRO A 625 11.38 -45.92 -9.06
CA PRO A 625 12.10 -46.13 -7.81
C PRO A 625 13.19 -45.10 -7.56
N ALA A 626 13.90 -44.64 -8.60
CA ALA A 626 14.94 -43.63 -8.47
C ALA A 626 14.35 -42.22 -8.20
N LEU A 627 13.28 -41.87 -8.93
CA LEU A 627 12.58 -40.59 -8.78
C LEU A 627 11.95 -40.45 -7.39
N LEU A 628 11.29 -41.47 -6.88
CA LEU A 628 10.69 -41.47 -5.54
C LEU A 628 11.74 -41.41 -4.45
N LYS A 629 12.89 -42.06 -4.64
CA LYS A 629 14.02 -41.96 -3.70
C LYS A 629 14.55 -40.53 -3.64
N GLU A 630 14.73 -39.88 -4.81
CA GLU A 630 15.14 -38.45 -4.88
C GLU A 630 14.10 -37.56 -4.21
N ALA A 631 12.82 -37.72 -4.49
CA ALA A 631 11.72 -36.97 -3.89
C ALA A 631 11.68 -37.13 -2.36
N ALA A 632 11.85 -38.34 -1.85
CA ALA A 632 11.91 -38.62 -0.41
C ALA A 632 13.09 -37.88 0.26
N GLN A 633 14.28 -37.91 -0.34
CA GLN A 633 15.45 -37.21 0.15
C GLN A 633 15.23 -35.70 0.21
N LEU A 634 14.52 -35.13 -0.77
CA LEU A 634 14.18 -33.71 -0.76
C LEU A 634 13.27 -33.34 0.42
N LEU A 635 12.24 -34.16 0.71
CA LEU A 635 11.33 -33.94 1.84
C LEU A 635 12.02 -34.14 3.20
N GLU A 636 13.00 -35.04 3.28
CA GLU A 636 13.82 -35.19 4.49
C GLU A 636 14.74 -34.00 4.73
N GLY A 637 15.16 -33.32 3.66
CA GLY A 637 15.99 -32.12 3.70
C GLY A 637 15.23 -30.83 4.10
N LEU A 638 13.91 -30.87 4.22
CA LEU A 638 13.12 -29.74 4.71
C LEU A 638 13.50 -29.37 6.15
N THR A 639 13.37 -28.08 6.51
CA THR A 639 13.55 -27.64 7.89
C THR A 639 12.59 -28.39 8.81
N PRO A 640 12.95 -28.62 10.10
CA PRO A 640 12.07 -29.35 11.01
C PRO A 640 10.67 -28.74 11.14
N ALA A 641 10.57 -27.41 11.13
CA ALA A 641 9.30 -26.70 11.22
C ALA A 641 8.40 -26.98 9.99
N VAL A 642 8.94 -26.83 8.78
CA VAL A 642 8.19 -27.09 7.53
C VAL A 642 7.85 -28.58 7.40
N ARG A 643 8.78 -29.48 7.72
CA ARG A 643 8.60 -30.94 7.61
C ARG A 643 7.46 -31.47 8.47
N GLN A 644 7.15 -30.82 9.59
CA GLN A 644 6.09 -31.23 10.52
C GLN A 644 4.69 -30.74 10.09
N LEU A 645 4.59 -29.87 9.10
CA LEU A 645 3.30 -29.40 8.60
C LEU A 645 2.46 -30.54 7.99
N PRO A 646 1.12 -30.42 7.99
CA PRO A 646 0.21 -31.43 7.44
C PRO A 646 0.54 -31.77 5.97
N GLU A 647 0.74 -30.80 5.11
CA GLU A 647 0.96 -31.02 3.69
C GLU A 647 2.26 -31.78 3.36
N PRO A 648 3.47 -31.40 3.86
CA PRO A 648 4.66 -32.22 3.71
C PRO A 648 4.52 -33.64 4.24
N GLN A 649 3.76 -33.85 5.32
CA GLN A 649 3.49 -35.18 5.84
C GLN A 649 2.63 -36.03 4.86
N LEU A 650 1.60 -35.43 4.27
CA LEU A 650 0.79 -36.08 3.24
C LEU A 650 1.64 -36.48 2.03
N TRP A 651 2.52 -35.62 1.55
CA TRP A 651 3.41 -35.93 0.43
C TRP A 651 4.45 -37.00 0.78
N ARG A 652 5.00 -37.00 2.00
CA ARG A 652 5.88 -38.10 2.45
C ARG A 652 5.16 -39.43 2.43
N ALA A 653 3.92 -39.49 2.93
CA ALA A 653 3.12 -40.71 2.91
C ALA A 653 2.80 -41.17 1.47
N ARG A 654 2.49 -40.24 0.57
CA ARG A 654 2.21 -40.51 -0.86
C ARG A 654 3.44 -41.08 -1.57
N ILE A 655 4.60 -40.45 -1.42
CA ILE A 655 5.85 -40.88 -2.03
C ILE A 655 6.26 -42.26 -1.50
N ALA A 656 6.08 -42.53 -0.20
CA ALA A 656 6.37 -43.81 0.40
C ALA A 656 5.47 -44.97 -0.14
N ARG A 657 4.19 -44.66 -0.42
CA ARG A 657 3.24 -45.62 -1.02
C ARG A 657 3.55 -45.90 -2.50
N GLY A 658 4.21 -44.98 -3.19
CA GLY A 658 4.54 -45.09 -4.61
C GLY A 658 3.38 -44.81 -5.56
N PRO A 659 3.60 -44.94 -6.90
CA PRO A 659 2.67 -44.50 -7.93
C PRO A 659 1.45 -45.41 -8.11
N GLY A 660 1.39 -46.55 -7.44
CA GLY A 660 0.31 -47.56 -7.60
C GLY A 660 -1.00 -47.26 -6.87
N HIS A 661 -1.01 -46.29 -5.97
CA HIS A 661 -2.18 -45.90 -5.18
C HIS A 661 -2.53 -44.43 -5.42
N PRO A 662 -3.83 -44.05 -5.56
CA PRO A 662 -4.24 -42.67 -5.56
C PRO A 662 -3.87 -41.95 -4.27
#